data_cb89633745d6b80adc1da7807f09e506
#
_entry.id   cb89633745d6b80adc1da7807f09e506
#
_cell.length_a   1.000
_cell.length_b   1.000
_cell.length_c   1.000
_cell.angle_alpha   90.00
_cell.angle_beta   90.00
_cell.angle_gamma   90.00
#
_symmetry.space_group_name_H-M   'P 1'
#
loop_
_entity.id
_entity.type
_entity.pdbx_description
1 polymer ?
#
loop_
_entity_poly.entity_id
_entity_poly.type
_entity_poly.pdbx_seq_one_letter_code
_entity_poly.pdbx_strand_id
1 'polypeptide(L)'
;MAEHADTVRRREDPRLITGAGEFVDDLRVPGCLHAAFSRSPHAHARIRAIDVGAARHAPGVVGVFVAADLGSAGGPIPVYAPHPALPRHCAARPLAADRVRYVGEPVAMVVADDPYRARDAVELIAVDYEPLPALVDVESALAAGASLLHDDLGTNVAAEWGQRVGDPDAAFRTAAVVVSTRFRLSRGGAHPMEPRALVVEWAGERLTVRAAVQMVHRHRDVIAGQLGLPTDRVRVIAPPDVGGGFGTKGMYYPEYIAVAAVVRRLGRPLKWVEDRREHTLVATVEREQIHDVQIAATRDGTIVALRDAFLHDMGAYTVSGLNLPQNTMIHSLGPYTIAHLDLAMRGVLTNTTPVGAYRGAGRPQGTAVIERAVDALAHELKMDPIELRRRNLIAADRHPYQTGLSTAGRGPVVYDSGDYPRCMQLALDTLDLPAARREQARLRAEGRYLGIGLANYVEATATVPHEGVTVRVAADGAVTVITGAAPQGQGHVTMFSRLVGGLLGVDPEAIDVRTGDTDLIAQGGGTYGSRTAAIGGSAALLASRVVREKAMRVAAHLLEASAADVVCDGGAFSVKGLPTRSLGWADVAAAAHAGRVPGESPGLEDMQVFTVSQSAFANGTHAVLVEVDPETGALSVLRWIVAHDCGHVLEPGIVDGQIHGAVVQGIPDALNEQLAYDASGQRLTATLMDYTLATAADAPRTFEIRHLESPTPLNPLGAKGAGEGGIMPVHPLLAQAIEDALAPFGARVTRVPVTRAEISAMVRGAPLDEPVPAH
;
A
#
# COMPACT_ATOMS: atom_id res chain seq x y z
N MET A 1 -21.61 -24.01 6.57
CA MET A 1 -21.74 -22.56 6.29
C MET A 1 -22.38 -21.79 7.45
N ALA A 2 -22.05 -22.10 8.68
CA ALA A 2 -22.56 -21.38 9.85
C ALA A 2 -21.55 -21.37 11.03
N GLU A 3 -20.29 -21.76 10.80
CA GLU A 3 -19.32 -21.90 11.91
C GLU A 3 -18.34 -20.72 12.07
N HIS A 4 -18.45 -19.68 11.23
CA HIS A 4 -17.63 -18.45 11.41
C HIS A 4 -18.48 -17.20 11.69
N ALA A 5 -19.74 -17.39 12.11
CA ALA A 5 -20.66 -16.29 12.43
C ALA A 5 -20.51 -15.72 13.85
N ASP A 6 -19.57 -16.15 14.64
CA ASP A 6 -19.06 -15.35 15.76
C ASP A 6 -18.13 -14.31 15.15
N THR A 7 -18.76 -13.33 14.50
CA THR A 7 -18.09 -12.17 13.95
C THR A 7 -17.34 -11.49 15.07
N VAL A 8 -16.06 -11.71 15.07
CA VAL A 8 -15.11 -11.02 15.92
C VAL A 8 -15.29 -9.53 15.72
N ARG A 9 -16.05 -8.89 16.64
CA ARG A 9 -16.20 -7.44 16.65
C ARG A 9 -14.83 -6.83 16.87
N ARG A 10 -14.43 -5.90 16.00
CA ARG A 10 -13.23 -5.12 16.26
C ARG A 10 -13.48 -4.19 17.45
N ARG A 11 -12.50 -4.01 18.29
CA ARG A 11 -12.57 -3.09 19.43
C ARG A 11 -12.78 -1.63 19.02
N GLU A 12 -12.37 -1.30 17.82
CA GLU A 12 -12.52 0.01 17.20
C GLU A 12 -13.97 0.32 16.79
N ASP A 13 -14.76 -0.71 16.43
CA ASP A 13 -16.08 -0.54 15.83
C ASP A 13 -17.09 0.26 16.70
N PRO A 14 -17.26 -0.01 18.01
CA PRO A 14 -18.26 0.68 18.80
C PRO A 14 -18.14 2.20 18.80
N ARG A 15 -16.91 2.75 18.91
CA ARG A 15 -16.71 4.19 18.89
C ARG A 15 -16.87 4.78 17.49
N LEU A 16 -16.48 4.04 16.44
CA LEU A 16 -16.59 4.50 15.06
C LEU A 16 -18.05 4.60 14.61
N ILE A 17 -18.87 3.57 14.88
CA ILE A 17 -20.29 3.57 14.49
C ILE A 17 -21.18 4.51 15.32
N THR A 18 -20.69 4.97 16.46
CA THR A 18 -21.39 5.94 17.31
C THR A 18 -20.92 7.38 17.09
N GLY A 19 -20.03 7.62 16.12
CA GLY A 19 -19.49 8.94 15.81
C GLY A 19 -18.44 9.45 16.80
N ALA A 20 -17.87 8.57 17.62
CA ALA A 20 -16.79 8.90 18.57
C ALA A 20 -15.38 8.65 18.00
N GLY A 21 -15.26 8.47 16.66
CA GLY A 21 -13.98 8.45 15.96
C GLY A 21 -13.28 9.80 16.04
N GLU A 22 -11.95 9.81 16.09
CA GLU A 22 -11.13 11.02 16.17
C GLU A 22 -10.12 11.06 15.04
N PHE A 23 -10.40 11.87 14.02
CA PHE A 23 -9.58 12.09 12.83
C PHE A 23 -8.87 13.45 12.93
N VAL A 24 -7.91 13.72 12.04
CA VAL A 24 -7.15 14.99 12.09
C VAL A 24 -8.07 16.22 11.98
N ASP A 25 -9.13 16.16 11.16
CA ASP A 25 -10.02 17.31 11.00
C ASP A 25 -10.92 17.54 12.22
N ASP A 26 -11.15 16.54 13.06
CA ASP A 26 -11.91 16.67 14.31
C ASP A 26 -11.12 17.40 15.41
N LEU A 27 -9.79 17.44 15.31
CA LEU A 27 -8.93 18.07 16.32
C LEU A 27 -9.23 19.56 16.45
N ARG A 28 -9.62 20.00 17.64
CA ARG A 28 -9.89 21.40 17.98
C ARG A 28 -8.75 21.94 18.83
N VAL A 29 -7.91 22.76 18.20
CA VAL A 29 -6.76 23.38 18.88
C VAL A 29 -7.05 24.87 19.07
N PRO A 30 -7.04 25.40 20.31
CA PRO A 30 -7.33 26.81 20.58
C PRO A 30 -6.42 27.74 19.79
N GLY A 31 -7.00 28.75 19.15
CA GLY A 31 -6.26 29.74 18.37
C GLY A 31 -5.66 29.21 17.06
N CYS A 32 -6.09 28.04 16.59
CA CYS A 32 -5.60 27.42 15.36
C CYS A 32 -5.86 28.31 14.13
N LEU A 33 -4.86 28.45 13.29
CA LEU A 33 -4.93 29.04 11.97
C LEU A 33 -5.18 27.95 10.90
N HIS A 34 -5.55 28.37 9.70
CA HIS A 34 -5.85 27.47 8.59
C HIS A 34 -4.99 27.81 7.37
N ALA A 35 -4.40 26.78 6.76
CA ALA A 35 -3.62 26.94 5.54
C ALA A 35 -4.46 26.50 4.31
N ALA A 36 -4.23 27.20 3.17
CA ALA A 36 -4.68 26.83 1.85
C ALA A 36 -3.56 27.08 0.84
N PHE A 37 -3.54 26.32 -0.26
CA PHE A 37 -2.48 26.39 -1.25
C PHE A 37 -2.96 26.93 -2.58
N SER A 38 -2.22 27.92 -3.14
CA SER A 38 -2.31 28.27 -4.54
C SER A 38 -1.53 27.25 -5.36
N ARG A 39 -2.22 26.66 -6.34
CA ARG A 39 -1.69 25.54 -7.12
C ARG A 39 -1.59 25.93 -8.60
N SER A 40 -0.58 25.38 -9.28
CA SER A 40 -0.39 25.61 -10.70
C SER A 40 -1.56 25.09 -11.53
N PRO A 41 -2.13 25.90 -12.43
CA PRO A 41 -3.04 25.43 -13.46
C PRO A 41 -2.32 24.85 -14.68
N HIS A 42 -0.98 24.97 -14.75
CA HIS A 42 -0.17 24.50 -15.86
C HIS A 42 0.59 23.21 -15.49
N ALA A 43 0.65 22.29 -16.43
CA ALA A 43 1.44 21.07 -16.31
C ALA A 43 2.95 21.34 -16.45
N HIS A 44 3.31 22.37 -17.24
CA HIS A 44 4.70 22.80 -17.40
C HIS A 44 4.74 24.29 -17.70
N ALA A 45 5.34 25.07 -16.81
CA ALA A 45 5.52 26.50 -17.02
C ALA A 45 6.66 27.07 -16.17
N ARG A 46 7.31 28.13 -16.64
CA ARG A 46 8.18 28.96 -15.82
C ARG A 46 7.34 29.94 -15.01
N ILE A 47 7.73 30.17 -13.77
CA ILE A 47 7.15 31.20 -12.91
C ILE A 47 7.97 32.48 -13.13
N ARG A 48 7.37 33.50 -13.75
CA ARG A 48 8.03 34.80 -13.97
C ARG A 48 7.89 35.73 -12.77
N ALA A 49 6.70 35.72 -12.16
CA ALA A 49 6.41 36.50 -10.96
C ALA A 49 5.23 35.91 -10.19
N ILE A 50 5.20 36.16 -8.88
CA ILE A 50 4.08 35.83 -8.00
C ILE A 50 3.70 37.10 -7.25
N ASP A 51 2.53 37.67 -7.53
CA ASP A 51 1.97 38.80 -6.78
C ASP A 51 1.01 38.29 -5.71
N VAL A 52 1.39 38.49 -4.47
CA VAL A 52 0.62 38.13 -3.28
C VAL A 52 0.02 39.34 -2.56
N GLY A 53 0.14 40.55 -3.16
CA GLY A 53 -0.23 41.80 -2.53
C GLY A 53 -1.70 41.85 -2.11
N ALA A 54 -2.62 41.53 -3.00
CA ALA A 54 -4.06 41.50 -2.72
C ALA A 54 -4.40 40.46 -1.65
N ALA A 55 -3.86 39.25 -1.74
CA ALA A 55 -4.06 38.19 -0.78
C ALA A 55 -3.61 38.54 0.64
N ARG A 56 -2.48 39.24 0.77
CA ARG A 56 -1.94 39.68 2.09
C ARG A 56 -2.86 40.66 2.81
N HIS A 57 -3.66 41.43 2.07
CA HIS A 57 -4.58 42.43 2.63
C HIS A 57 -6.01 41.92 2.79
N ALA A 58 -6.27 40.69 2.40
CA ALA A 58 -7.61 40.09 2.51
C ALA A 58 -8.01 39.88 3.99
N PRO A 59 -9.30 40.03 4.33
CA PRO A 59 -9.78 39.91 5.69
C PRO A 59 -9.42 38.56 6.32
N GLY A 60 -8.84 38.60 7.55
CA GLY A 60 -8.50 37.40 8.30
C GLY A 60 -7.22 36.69 7.85
N VAL A 61 -6.55 37.17 6.81
CA VAL A 61 -5.26 36.64 6.38
C VAL A 61 -4.17 37.07 7.37
N VAL A 62 -3.42 36.09 7.87
CA VAL A 62 -2.30 36.27 8.80
C VAL A 62 -0.95 36.26 8.09
N GLY A 63 -0.88 35.54 6.97
CA GLY A 63 0.35 35.50 6.17
C GLY A 63 0.13 34.83 4.82
N VAL A 64 0.95 35.22 3.84
CA VAL A 64 1.05 34.54 2.53
C VAL A 64 2.52 34.25 2.28
N PHE A 65 2.82 33.01 1.93
CA PHE A 65 4.18 32.48 1.83
C PHE A 65 4.43 31.92 0.43
N VAL A 66 5.59 32.26 -0.13
CA VAL A 66 6.13 31.71 -1.37
C VAL A 66 7.43 30.97 -1.08
N ALA A 67 8.01 30.29 -2.06
CA ALA A 67 9.22 29.47 -1.88
C ALA A 67 10.37 30.21 -1.14
N ALA A 68 10.60 31.49 -1.46
CA ALA A 68 11.65 32.29 -0.82
C ALA A 68 11.44 32.51 0.69
N ASP A 69 10.18 32.48 1.15
CA ASP A 69 9.84 32.68 2.56
C ASP A 69 10.14 31.46 3.46
N LEU A 70 10.38 30.29 2.87
CA LEU A 70 10.64 29.05 3.59
C LEU A 70 12.13 28.89 3.98
N GLY A 71 13.02 29.73 3.42
CA GLY A 71 14.45 29.66 3.69
C GLY A 71 15.04 28.27 3.40
N SER A 72 15.83 27.72 4.31
CA SER A 72 16.44 26.39 4.17
C SER A 72 15.39 25.25 4.07
N ALA A 73 14.25 25.39 4.71
CA ALA A 73 13.15 24.40 4.63
C ALA A 73 12.53 24.30 3.23
N GLY A 74 12.70 25.32 2.37
CA GLY A 74 12.30 25.30 0.96
C GLY A 74 13.18 24.44 0.04
N GLY A 75 14.17 23.75 0.58
CA GLY A 75 15.06 22.83 -0.14
C GLY A 75 14.33 21.58 -0.69
N PRO A 76 15.04 20.77 -1.49
CA PRO A 76 14.49 19.54 -2.06
C PRO A 76 14.09 18.55 -0.97
N ILE A 77 12.91 17.96 -1.12
CA ILE A 77 12.38 16.92 -0.22
C ILE A 77 13.09 15.60 -0.53
N PRO A 78 13.55 14.82 0.48
CA PRO A 78 14.25 13.57 0.24
C PRO A 78 13.39 12.53 -0.44
N VAL A 79 14.01 11.71 -1.30
CA VAL A 79 13.36 10.56 -1.97
C VAL A 79 13.02 9.49 -0.94
N TYR A 80 11.83 8.90 -1.07
CA TYR A 80 11.33 7.88 -0.13
C TYR A 80 12.22 6.62 -0.07
N ALA A 81 12.66 6.10 -1.23
CA ALA A 81 13.51 4.92 -1.35
C ALA A 81 14.65 5.17 -2.36
N PRO A 82 15.78 5.72 -1.91
CA PRO A 82 16.97 5.89 -2.74
C PRO A 82 17.43 4.55 -3.33
N HIS A 83 17.91 4.57 -4.58
CA HIS A 83 18.37 3.39 -5.29
C HIS A 83 19.64 3.70 -6.08
N PRO A 84 20.64 2.78 -6.16
CA PRO A 84 21.89 3.02 -6.91
C PRO A 84 21.68 3.35 -8.39
N ALA A 85 20.66 2.78 -9.04
CA ALA A 85 20.31 3.07 -10.43
C ALA A 85 19.57 4.40 -10.63
N LEU A 86 19.33 5.16 -9.56
CA LEU A 86 18.77 6.52 -9.59
C LEU A 86 19.81 7.49 -9.02
N PRO A 87 20.92 7.78 -9.73
CA PRO A 87 22.03 8.57 -9.19
C PRO A 87 21.69 10.05 -9.04
N ARG A 88 20.69 10.55 -9.77
CA ARG A 88 20.21 11.93 -9.68
C ARG A 88 18.74 11.94 -9.28
N HIS A 89 18.44 12.68 -8.23
CA HIS A 89 17.08 12.80 -7.71
C HIS A 89 16.43 14.08 -8.24
N CYS A 90 15.40 13.94 -9.05
CA CYS A 90 14.49 15.03 -9.40
C CYS A 90 13.50 15.20 -8.24
N ALA A 91 13.88 15.97 -7.23
CA ALA A 91 13.14 16.11 -5.99
C ALA A 91 12.14 17.26 -6.03
N ALA A 92 10.93 17.04 -5.51
CA ALA A 92 9.93 18.09 -5.29
C ALA A 92 10.41 19.07 -4.20
N ARG A 93 9.88 20.29 -4.22
CA ARG A 93 10.08 21.30 -3.18
C ARG A 93 8.76 21.60 -2.47
N PRO A 94 8.82 22.15 -1.23
CA PRO A 94 7.58 22.50 -0.51
C PRO A 94 6.69 23.52 -1.23
N LEU A 95 7.29 24.46 -1.97
CA LEU A 95 6.63 25.37 -2.89
C LEU A 95 7.51 25.54 -4.13
N ALA A 96 6.90 25.58 -5.30
CA ALA A 96 7.61 25.80 -6.57
C ALA A 96 8.23 27.22 -6.60
N ALA A 97 9.48 27.31 -7.04
CA ALA A 97 10.24 28.57 -7.02
C ALA A 97 10.33 29.24 -8.40
N ASP A 98 10.71 28.47 -9.41
CA ASP A 98 11.07 28.97 -10.75
C ASP A 98 10.29 28.27 -11.86
N ARG A 99 9.78 27.08 -11.62
CA ARG A 99 9.09 26.26 -12.61
C ARG A 99 8.10 25.33 -11.95
N VAL A 100 6.95 25.13 -12.57
CA VAL A 100 5.98 24.09 -12.25
C VAL A 100 6.07 22.98 -13.27
N ARG A 101 5.84 21.72 -12.84
CA ARG A 101 6.03 20.53 -13.65
C ARG A 101 4.83 19.59 -13.72
N TYR A 102 3.76 19.88 -12.96
CA TYR A 102 2.48 19.19 -13.07
C TYR A 102 1.33 20.09 -12.61
N VAL A 103 0.13 19.84 -13.10
CA VAL A 103 -1.08 20.57 -12.66
C VAL A 103 -1.35 20.24 -11.20
N GLY A 104 -1.51 21.28 -10.38
CA GLY A 104 -1.72 21.14 -8.94
C GLY A 104 -0.46 21.31 -8.09
N GLU A 105 0.72 21.50 -8.68
CA GLU A 105 1.95 21.77 -7.93
C GLU A 105 1.81 23.03 -7.06
N PRO A 106 2.12 22.97 -5.73
CA PRO A 106 1.92 24.11 -4.85
C PRO A 106 2.93 25.23 -5.15
N VAL A 107 2.44 26.48 -5.30
CA VAL A 107 3.22 27.66 -5.65
C VAL A 107 3.30 28.66 -4.50
N ALA A 108 2.19 28.81 -3.78
CA ALA A 108 2.10 29.68 -2.61
C ALA A 108 1.16 29.08 -1.55
N MET A 109 1.31 29.51 -0.31
CA MET A 109 0.46 29.11 0.81
C MET A 109 -0.11 30.35 1.49
N VAL A 110 -1.42 30.40 1.68
CA VAL A 110 -2.14 31.39 2.48
C VAL A 110 -2.40 30.80 3.86
N VAL A 111 -2.25 31.62 4.89
CA VAL A 111 -2.64 31.30 6.27
C VAL A 111 -3.62 32.35 6.76
N ALA A 112 -4.78 31.92 7.22
CA ALA A 112 -5.86 32.78 7.73
C ALA A 112 -6.44 32.24 9.05
N ASP A 113 -7.27 33.07 9.69
CA ASP A 113 -7.97 32.73 10.94
C ASP A 113 -9.17 31.80 10.74
N ASP A 114 -9.56 31.56 9.48
CA ASP A 114 -10.70 30.75 9.08
C ASP A 114 -10.36 30.00 7.78
N PRO A 115 -10.79 28.72 7.59
CA PRO A 115 -10.48 27.94 6.41
C PRO A 115 -11.10 28.51 5.11
N TYR A 116 -12.26 29.12 5.19
CA TYR A 116 -12.91 29.73 4.02
C TYR A 116 -12.17 30.99 3.57
N ARG A 117 -11.77 31.85 4.53
CA ARG A 117 -10.93 33.02 4.25
C ARG A 117 -9.58 32.67 3.67
N ALA A 118 -8.98 31.56 4.12
CA ALA A 118 -7.75 31.06 3.52
C ALA A 118 -7.93 30.70 2.05
N ARG A 119 -9.03 30.01 1.70
CA ARG A 119 -9.37 29.64 0.32
C ARG A 119 -9.72 30.85 -0.54
N ASP A 120 -10.56 31.77 -0.04
CA ASP A 120 -10.90 33.00 -0.77
C ASP A 120 -9.65 33.82 -1.10
N ALA A 121 -8.71 33.91 -0.16
CA ALA A 121 -7.49 34.67 -0.37
C ALA A 121 -6.50 34.00 -1.35
N VAL A 122 -6.57 32.67 -1.53
CA VAL A 122 -5.81 31.97 -2.58
C VAL A 122 -6.17 32.47 -3.96
N GLU A 123 -7.45 32.75 -4.22
CA GLU A 123 -7.93 33.28 -5.51
C GLU A 123 -7.42 34.71 -5.83
N LEU A 124 -6.91 35.41 -4.84
CA LEU A 124 -6.34 36.75 -4.99
C LEU A 124 -4.84 36.73 -5.33
N ILE A 125 -4.21 35.56 -5.39
CA ILE A 125 -2.82 35.43 -5.78
C ILE A 125 -2.71 35.41 -7.31
N ALA A 126 -1.97 36.36 -7.88
CA ALA A 126 -1.70 36.39 -9.30
C ALA A 126 -0.29 35.81 -9.59
N VAL A 127 -0.24 34.82 -10.47
CA VAL A 127 1.03 34.23 -10.90
C VAL A 127 1.20 34.44 -12.41
N ASP A 128 2.32 35.05 -12.78
CA ASP A 128 2.70 35.21 -14.19
C ASP A 128 3.48 33.97 -14.64
N TYR A 129 2.82 33.18 -15.49
CA TYR A 129 3.37 31.96 -16.04
C TYR A 129 3.79 32.12 -17.51
N GLU A 130 4.93 31.57 -17.85
CA GLU A 130 5.34 31.28 -19.24
C GLU A 130 5.14 29.78 -19.51
N PRO A 131 4.04 29.40 -20.20
CA PRO A 131 3.78 28.00 -20.51
C PRO A 131 4.89 27.37 -21.35
N LEU A 132 5.19 26.11 -21.07
CA LEU A 132 6.14 25.27 -21.77
C LEU A 132 5.42 24.01 -22.32
N PRO A 133 5.97 23.34 -23.35
CA PRO A 133 5.43 22.07 -23.81
C PRO A 133 5.34 21.05 -22.68
N ALA A 134 4.18 20.38 -22.55
CA ALA A 134 3.95 19.33 -21.58
C ALA A 134 4.10 17.94 -22.22
N LEU A 135 4.60 16.98 -21.47
CA LEU A 135 4.73 15.57 -21.85
C LEU A 135 3.97 14.73 -20.84
N VAL A 136 2.89 14.10 -21.25
CA VAL A 136 1.99 13.32 -20.37
C VAL A 136 2.02 11.82 -20.62
N ASP A 137 2.74 11.40 -21.64
CA ASP A 137 2.92 10.02 -22.06
C ASP A 137 4.40 9.64 -22.08
N VAL A 138 4.72 8.46 -21.55
CA VAL A 138 6.13 8.01 -21.41
C VAL A 138 6.81 7.77 -22.75
N GLU A 139 6.09 7.33 -23.79
CA GLU A 139 6.68 7.08 -25.11
C GLU A 139 6.97 8.41 -25.81
N SER A 140 6.06 9.39 -25.67
CA SER A 140 6.28 10.76 -26.16
C SER A 140 7.46 11.44 -25.46
N ALA A 141 7.63 11.19 -24.16
CA ALA A 141 8.76 11.73 -23.39
C ALA A 141 10.12 11.14 -23.79
N LEU A 142 10.13 9.98 -24.44
CA LEU A 142 11.32 9.32 -24.99
C LEU A 142 11.59 9.66 -26.45
N ALA A 143 10.69 10.37 -27.12
CA ALA A 143 10.85 10.72 -28.53
C ALA A 143 12.07 11.63 -28.74
N ALA A 144 12.72 11.49 -29.88
CA ALA A 144 13.84 12.34 -30.25
C ALA A 144 13.42 13.83 -30.34
N GLY A 145 14.09 14.70 -29.59
CA GLY A 145 13.77 16.13 -29.51
C GLY A 145 12.65 16.49 -28.56
N ALA A 146 12.15 15.54 -27.74
CA ALA A 146 11.22 15.82 -26.66
C ALA A 146 11.78 16.91 -25.70
N SER A 147 10.91 17.79 -25.21
CA SER A 147 11.30 18.80 -24.22
C SER A 147 11.72 18.13 -22.92
N LEU A 148 12.69 18.74 -22.22
CA LEU A 148 13.19 18.20 -20.95
C LEU A 148 12.38 18.77 -19.78
N LEU A 149 11.94 17.88 -18.86
CA LEU A 149 11.30 18.30 -17.61
C LEU A 149 12.33 18.91 -16.64
N HIS A 150 13.54 18.35 -16.64
CA HIS A 150 14.67 18.77 -15.80
C HIS A 150 15.88 18.96 -16.72
N ASP A 151 16.21 20.21 -17.03
CA ASP A 151 17.26 20.57 -17.99
C ASP A 151 18.64 20.03 -17.57
N ASP A 152 18.90 19.99 -16.26
CA ASP A 152 20.15 19.51 -15.66
C ASP A 152 20.34 17.98 -15.77
N LEU A 153 19.27 17.23 -15.97
CA LEU A 153 19.34 15.78 -16.20
C LEU A 153 19.79 15.45 -17.62
N GLY A 154 19.47 16.31 -18.62
CA GLY A 154 19.80 16.13 -20.04
C GLY A 154 18.99 15.04 -20.76
N THR A 155 18.05 14.40 -20.08
CA THR A 155 17.14 13.37 -20.58
C THR A 155 15.89 13.30 -19.74
N ASN A 156 14.81 12.72 -20.25
CA ASN A 156 13.61 12.38 -19.47
C ASN A 156 13.70 10.97 -18.86
N VAL A 157 14.77 10.20 -19.10
CA VAL A 157 15.03 8.93 -18.44
C VAL A 157 15.74 9.21 -17.10
N ALA A 158 15.05 9.01 -16.00
CA ALA A 158 15.60 9.20 -14.66
C ALA A 158 16.45 8.00 -14.21
N ALA A 159 16.08 6.80 -14.64
CA ALA A 159 16.77 5.58 -14.25
C ALA A 159 16.59 4.47 -15.29
N GLU A 160 17.62 3.65 -15.40
CA GLU A 160 17.59 2.36 -16.11
C GLU A 160 18.13 1.28 -15.18
N TRP A 161 17.44 0.15 -15.10
CA TRP A 161 17.87 -0.97 -14.28
C TRP A 161 17.32 -2.29 -14.83
N GLY A 162 18.04 -3.39 -14.59
CA GLY A 162 17.62 -4.71 -15.03
C GLY A 162 18.27 -5.83 -14.25
N GLN A 163 17.72 -7.03 -14.40
CA GLN A 163 18.23 -8.26 -13.81
C GLN A 163 18.16 -9.40 -14.83
N ARG A 164 19.19 -10.24 -14.85
CA ARG A 164 19.24 -11.44 -15.66
C ARG A 164 19.51 -12.66 -14.80
N VAL A 165 18.76 -13.74 -15.03
CA VAL A 165 18.93 -15.03 -14.36
C VAL A 165 19.13 -16.11 -15.40
N GLY A 166 20.11 -17.00 -15.21
CA GLY A 166 20.45 -18.05 -16.16
C GLY A 166 20.97 -17.54 -17.51
N ASP A 167 20.61 -18.22 -18.61
CA ASP A 167 20.92 -17.81 -19.98
C ASP A 167 19.61 -17.66 -20.80
N PRO A 168 18.91 -16.51 -20.69
CA PRO A 168 17.67 -16.29 -21.41
C PRO A 168 17.86 -16.31 -22.93
N ASP A 169 18.98 -15.81 -23.45
CA ASP A 169 19.20 -15.77 -24.90
C ASP A 169 19.31 -17.19 -25.50
N ALA A 170 20.01 -18.11 -24.85
CA ALA A 170 20.05 -19.50 -25.27
C ALA A 170 18.65 -20.15 -25.13
N ALA A 171 17.92 -19.89 -24.03
CA ALA A 171 16.59 -20.43 -23.82
C ALA A 171 15.61 -19.98 -24.90
N PHE A 172 15.59 -18.69 -25.26
CA PHE A 172 14.73 -18.16 -26.33
C PHE A 172 15.10 -18.74 -27.71
N ARG A 173 16.40 -18.94 -28.01
CA ARG A 173 16.83 -19.55 -29.29
C ARG A 173 16.40 -21.00 -29.44
N THR A 174 16.32 -21.76 -28.36
CA THR A 174 16.04 -23.20 -28.36
C THR A 174 14.60 -23.55 -28.02
N ALA A 175 13.81 -22.60 -27.57
CA ALA A 175 12.41 -22.82 -27.23
C ALA A 175 11.60 -23.28 -28.44
N ALA A 176 10.65 -24.16 -28.21
CA ALA A 176 9.72 -24.65 -29.22
C ALA A 176 8.63 -23.64 -29.58
N VAL A 177 8.25 -22.81 -28.62
CA VAL A 177 7.24 -21.76 -28.76
C VAL A 177 7.75 -20.50 -28.07
N VAL A 178 7.64 -19.36 -28.76
CA VAL A 178 7.91 -18.02 -28.21
C VAL A 178 6.72 -17.12 -28.53
N VAL A 179 6.17 -16.50 -27.49
CA VAL A 179 5.06 -15.56 -27.64
C VAL A 179 5.53 -14.18 -27.20
N SER A 180 5.20 -13.16 -28.00
CA SER A 180 5.41 -11.76 -27.64
C SER A 180 4.07 -11.09 -27.43
N THR A 181 3.95 -10.31 -26.37
CA THR A 181 2.74 -9.54 -26.06
C THR A 181 3.13 -8.18 -25.50
N ARG A 182 2.29 -7.19 -25.75
CA ARG A 182 2.42 -5.88 -25.14
C ARG A 182 1.21 -5.63 -24.25
N PHE A 183 1.44 -5.15 -23.02
CA PHE A 183 0.41 -4.88 -22.07
C PHE A 183 0.62 -3.51 -21.39
N ARG A 184 -0.45 -2.72 -21.33
CA ARG A 184 -0.42 -1.40 -20.70
C ARG A 184 -1.32 -1.40 -19.44
N LEU A 185 -0.76 -0.94 -18.33
CA LEU A 185 -1.52 -0.56 -17.15
C LEU A 185 -1.60 0.97 -17.12
N SER A 186 -2.81 1.50 -17.02
CA SER A 186 -3.03 2.94 -16.94
C SER A 186 -2.89 3.43 -15.50
N ARG A 187 -2.82 4.74 -15.35
CA ARG A 187 -2.63 5.39 -14.05
C ARG A 187 -3.89 5.37 -13.22
N GLY A 188 -3.78 4.94 -11.97
CA GLY A 188 -4.80 5.00 -10.92
C GLY A 188 -4.25 5.62 -9.64
N GLY A 189 -5.07 5.81 -8.62
CA GLY A 189 -4.65 6.37 -7.35
C GLY A 189 -5.51 5.95 -6.17
N ALA A 190 -4.93 5.93 -4.99
CA ALA A 190 -5.67 5.68 -3.77
C ALA A 190 -6.54 6.88 -3.38
N HIS A 191 -7.79 6.63 -3.04
CA HIS A 191 -8.74 7.64 -2.61
C HIS A 191 -9.29 7.29 -1.21
N PRO A 192 -8.49 7.40 -0.14
CA PRO A 192 -8.98 7.15 1.22
C PRO A 192 -10.15 8.08 1.56
N MET A 193 -11.08 7.62 2.39
CA MET A 193 -12.24 8.43 2.81
C MET A 193 -11.81 9.72 3.52
N GLU A 194 -10.81 9.65 4.38
CA GLU A 194 -10.13 10.81 4.94
C GLU A 194 -9.01 11.25 3.98
N PRO A 195 -9.04 12.47 3.40
CA PRO A 195 -7.92 13.03 2.67
C PRO A 195 -6.69 13.26 3.55
N ARG A 196 -5.62 13.82 3.00
CA ARG A 196 -4.44 14.18 3.78
C ARG A 196 -4.73 15.39 4.67
N ALA A 197 -4.22 15.36 5.90
CA ALA A 197 -4.40 16.45 6.84
C ALA A 197 -3.29 16.47 7.88
N LEU A 198 -3.01 17.66 8.41
CA LEU A 198 -2.14 17.83 9.59
C LEU A 198 -2.52 19.05 10.41
N VAL A 199 -2.20 18.97 11.71
CA VAL A 199 -2.18 20.10 12.63
C VAL A 199 -0.78 20.21 13.22
N VAL A 200 -0.20 21.38 13.17
CA VAL A 200 1.18 21.65 13.62
C VAL A 200 1.17 22.72 14.69
N GLU A 201 1.88 22.44 15.78
CA GLU A 201 2.04 23.33 16.91
C GLU A 201 3.51 23.53 17.25
N TRP A 202 3.90 24.77 17.60
CA TRP A 202 5.21 25.07 18.15
C TRP A 202 5.04 25.53 19.58
N ALA A 203 5.56 24.79 20.54
CA ALA A 203 5.50 25.13 21.96
C ALA A 203 6.91 25.04 22.60
N GLY A 204 7.35 26.12 23.24
CA GLY A 204 8.70 26.21 23.74
C GLY A 204 9.73 26.07 22.61
N GLU A 205 10.51 25.01 22.63
CA GLU A 205 11.49 24.69 21.57
C GLU A 205 11.12 23.43 20.79
N ARG A 206 9.87 23.04 20.81
CA ARG A 206 9.41 21.77 20.24
C ARG A 206 8.29 21.94 19.23
N LEU A 207 8.41 21.20 18.15
CA LEU A 207 7.40 21.03 17.11
C LEU A 207 6.58 19.77 17.38
N THR A 208 5.26 19.90 17.45
CA THR A 208 4.33 18.76 17.46
C THR A 208 3.51 18.76 16.20
N VAL A 209 3.51 17.63 15.47
CA VAL A 209 2.76 17.41 14.25
C VAL A 209 1.77 16.28 14.48
N ARG A 210 0.47 16.58 14.42
CA ARG A 210 -0.59 15.55 14.36
C ARG A 210 -1.02 15.42 12.92
N ALA A 211 -0.85 14.24 12.33
CA ALA A 211 -1.07 14.06 10.90
C ALA A 211 -1.64 12.67 10.57
N ALA A 212 -2.49 12.63 9.55
CA ALA A 212 -2.97 11.39 8.96
C ALA A 212 -1.85 10.74 8.12
N VAL A 213 -0.90 10.06 8.77
CA VAL A 213 0.28 9.46 8.14
C VAL A 213 0.46 7.99 8.53
N GLN A 214 1.15 7.24 7.66
CA GLN A 214 1.39 5.81 7.85
C GLN A 214 2.68 5.50 8.63
N MET A 215 3.64 6.45 8.70
CA MET A 215 4.99 6.22 9.21
C MET A 215 5.48 7.41 10.05
N VAL A 216 5.03 7.49 11.30
CA VAL A 216 5.30 8.65 12.17
C VAL A 216 6.78 8.96 12.35
N HIS A 217 7.63 7.94 12.57
CA HIS A 217 9.07 8.14 12.76
C HIS A 217 9.75 8.67 11.50
N ARG A 218 9.44 8.13 10.32
CA ARG A 218 9.98 8.62 9.05
C ARG A 218 9.55 10.06 8.75
N HIS A 219 8.28 10.38 8.99
CA HIS A 219 7.80 11.76 8.83
C HIS A 219 8.49 12.71 9.81
N ARG A 220 8.70 12.29 11.08
CA ARG A 220 9.48 13.04 12.04
C ARG A 220 10.89 13.36 11.51
N ASP A 221 11.59 12.34 11.05
CA ASP A 221 12.97 12.47 10.59
C ASP A 221 13.09 13.38 9.36
N VAL A 222 12.16 13.28 8.43
CA VAL A 222 12.11 14.15 7.23
C VAL A 222 11.76 15.59 7.60
N ILE A 223 10.76 15.82 8.44
CA ILE A 223 10.37 17.16 8.90
C ILE A 223 11.53 17.79 9.69
N ALA A 224 12.15 17.05 10.61
CA ALA A 224 13.29 17.51 11.39
C ALA A 224 14.47 17.91 10.48
N GLY A 225 14.82 17.05 9.51
CA GLY A 225 15.89 17.32 8.54
C GLY A 225 15.62 18.54 7.67
N GLN A 226 14.41 18.69 7.13
CA GLN A 226 14.02 19.86 6.32
C GLN A 226 14.06 21.18 7.12
N LEU A 227 13.66 21.13 8.38
CA LEU A 227 13.66 22.32 9.26
C LEU A 227 15.00 22.58 9.93
N GLY A 228 15.99 21.69 9.77
CA GLY A 228 17.28 21.79 10.47
C GLY A 228 17.15 21.62 12.00
N LEU A 229 16.18 20.84 12.46
CA LEU A 229 15.93 20.56 13.86
C LEU A 229 16.51 19.20 14.28
N PRO A 230 16.98 19.05 15.53
CA PRO A 230 17.20 17.75 16.12
C PRO A 230 15.90 16.93 16.17
N THR A 231 15.98 15.62 15.97
CA THR A 231 14.78 14.75 15.92
C THR A 231 14.01 14.71 17.23
N ASP A 232 14.67 14.87 18.38
CA ASP A 232 14.05 14.95 19.71
C ASP A 232 13.25 16.25 19.93
N ARG A 233 13.41 17.25 19.06
CA ARG A 233 12.62 18.48 19.04
C ARG A 233 11.38 18.38 18.17
N VAL A 234 11.16 17.26 17.51
CA VAL A 234 10.00 17.01 16.64
C VAL A 234 9.25 15.78 17.13
N ARG A 235 7.98 15.95 17.46
CA ARG A 235 7.06 14.87 17.77
C ARG A 235 6.04 14.73 16.64
N VAL A 236 5.84 13.51 16.15
CA VAL A 236 4.79 13.20 15.17
C VAL A 236 3.83 12.20 15.77
N ILE A 237 2.55 12.49 15.64
CA ILE A 237 1.45 11.68 16.17
C ILE A 237 0.47 11.39 15.04
N ALA A 238 0.18 10.13 14.78
CA ALA A 238 -1.00 9.74 14.03
C ALA A 238 -2.18 9.69 15.01
N PRO A 239 -3.35 10.31 14.70
CA PRO A 239 -4.53 10.18 15.57
C PRO A 239 -4.94 8.71 15.71
N PRO A 240 -5.76 8.37 16.73
CA PRO A 240 -6.18 6.99 16.94
C PRO A 240 -6.98 6.43 15.77
N ASP A 241 -7.58 7.31 14.96
CA ASP A 241 -8.29 6.97 13.73
C ASP A 241 -7.65 7.69 12.54
N VAL A 242 -7.32 6.91 11.50
CA VAL A 242 -6.95 7.40 10.19
C VAL A 242 -7.85 6.72 9.16
N GLY A 243 -8.57 7.53 8.39
CA GLY A 243 -9.61 7.10 7.47
C GLY A 243 -9.09 6.55 6.15
N GLY A 244 -8.25 5.51 6.23
CA GLY A 244 -7.58 4.89 5.10
C GLY A 244 -6.23 5.53 4.77
N GLY A 245 -5.33 4.74 4.21
CA GLY A 245 -3.99 5.19 3.77
C GLY A 245 -3.64 4.68 2.39
N PHE A 246 -3.67 3.37 2.21
CA PHE A 246 -3.44 2.63 0.96
C PHE A 246 -2.12 2.97 0.24
N GLY A 247 -1.14 3.52 0.97
CA GLY A 247 0.17 3.94 0.45
C GLY A 247 0.32 5.46 0.30
N THR A 248 -0.73 6.18 -0.12
CA THR A 248 -0.65 7.62 -0.38
C THR A 248 -0.25 8.42 0.86
N LYS A 249 -0.71 8.07 2.07
CA LYS A 249 -0.33 8.73 3.33
C LYS A 249 1.07 8.31 3.86
N GLY A 250 1.79 7.50 3.09
CA GLY A 250 3.18 7.13 3.37
C GLY A 250 4.21 8.03 2.69
N MET A 251 3.82 8.85 1.72
CA MET A 251 4.75 9.69 0.97
C MET A 251 5.04 11.02 1.67
N TYR A 252 6.17 11.66 1.31
CA TYR A 252 6.56 12.95 1.86
C TYR A 252 6.04 14.06 0.95
N TYR A 253 5.04 14.78 1.42
CA TYR A 253 4.37 15.80 0.62
C TYR A 253 4.89 17.21 0.87
N PRO A 254 4.92 18.05 -0.19
CA PRO A 254 5.25 19.46 -0.13
C PRO A 254 4.53 20.23 0.97
N GLU A 255 3.22 20.00 1.09
CA GLU A 255 2.35 20.69 2.03
C GLU A 255 2.75 20.49 3.49
N TYR A 256 3.16 19.24 3.86
CA TYR A 256 3.56 18.95 5.24
C TYR A 256 4.77 19.79 5.68
N ILE A 257 5.74 19.94 4.77
CA ILE A 257 6.94 20.74 5.04
C ILE A 257 6.63 22.24 5.05
N ALA A 258 5.82 22.73 4.08
CA ALA A 258 5.45 24.15 4.01
C ALA A 258 4.71 24.61 5.27
N VAL A 259 3.72 23.82 5.75
CA VAL A 259 2.97 24.11 6.98
C VAL A 259 3.90 24.09 8.20
N ALA A 260 4.76 23.07 8.33
CA ALA A 260 5.69 22.96 9.46
C ALA A 260 6.73 24.09 9.49
N ALA A 261 7.19 24.55 8.31
CA ALA A 261 8.21 25.59 8.21
C ALA A 261 7.78 26.96 8.74
N VAL A 262 6.50 27.28 8.67
CA VAL A 262 6.02 28.63 9.03
C VAL A 262 5.43 28.73 10.45
N VAL A 263 5.07 27.62 11.09
CA VAL A 263 4.34 27.60 12.37
C VAL A 263 5.11 28.31 13.49
N ARG A 264 6.44 28.19 13.53
CA ARG A 264 7.27 28.87 14.53
C ARG A 264 7.17 30.38 14.39
N ARG A 265 7.18 30.91 13.15
CA ARG A 265 7.09 32.35 12.87
C ARG A 265 5.69 32.91 13.17
N LEU A 266 4.65 32.08 12.98
CA LEU A 266 3.27 32.46 13.26
C LEU A 266 2.96 32.53 14.78
N GLY A 267 3.67 31.74 15.61
CA GLY A 267 3.45 31.68 17.05
C GLY A 267 2.07 31.11 17.43
N ARG A 268 1.37 30.49 16.51
CA ARG A 268 0.02 29.90 16.65
C ARG A 268 -0.04 28.55 15.96
N PRO A 269 -0.86 27.62 16.44
CA PRO A 269 -1.10 26.35 15.74
C PRO A 269 -1.63 26.57 14.33
N LEU A 270 -1.24 25.69 13.41
CA LEU A 270 -1.64 25.75 12.00
C LEU A 270 -2.19 24.41 11.53
N LYS A 271 -3.37 24.42 10.93
CA LYS A 271 -4.06 23.28 10.38
C LYS A 271 -4.17 23.38 8.87
N TRP A 272 -3.95 22.28 8.18
CA TRP A 272 -4.29 22.10 6.78
C TRP A 272 -5.07 20.81 6.62
N VAL A 273 -6.15 20.87 5.88
CA VAL A 273 -6.98 19.73 5.49
C VAL A 273 -7.17 19.80 3.97
N GLU A 274 -6.69 18.77 3.29
CA GLU A 274 -6.88 18.61 1.86
C GLU A 274 -8.35 18.37 1.53
N ASP A 275 -8.88 19.01 0.50
CA ASP A 275 -10.18 18.64 -0.03
C ASP A 275 -10.09 17.51 -1.08
N ARG A 276 -11.23 16.95 -1.47
CA ARG A 276 -11.25 15.81 -2.40
C ARG A 276 -10.73 16.17 -3.79
N ARG A 277 -10.99 17.39 -4.26
CA ARG A 277 -10.51 17.86 -5.56
C ARG A 277 -8.99 18.03 -5.54
N GLU A 278 -8.45 18.64 -4.49
CA GLU A 278 -7.00 18.71 -4.28
C GLU A 278 -6.39 17.29 -4.27
N HIS A 279 -6.98 16.39 -3.49
CA HIS A 279 -6.49 15.00 -3.41
C HIS A 279 -6.39 14.35 -4.78
N THR A 280 -7.44 14.44 -5.57
CA THR A 280 -7.48 13.84 -6.92
C THR A 280 -6.40 14.45 -7.83
N LEU A 281 -6.07 15.75 -7.67
CA LEU A 281 -5.08 16.44 -8.49
C LEU A 281 -3.62 16.13 -8.07
N VAL A 282 -3.34 16.04 -6.76
CA VAL A 282 -1.96 16.15 -6.26
C VAL A 282 -1.49 14.98 -5.38
N ALA A 283 -2.38 14.16 -4.85
CA ALA A 283 -1.95 12.96 -4.15
C ALA A 283 -1.22 12.01 -5.11
N THR A 284 -0.17 11.36 -4.62
CA THR A 284 0.62 10.45 -5.46
C THR A 284 -0.24 9.35 -6.08
N VAL A 285 0.08 9.02 -7.31
CA VAL A 285 -0.62 8.04 -8.16
C VAL A 285 0.30 6.86 -8.48
N GLU A 286 -0.25 5.77 -9.03
CA GLU A 286 0.52 4.58 -9.41
C GLU A 286 -0.12 3.87 -10.62
N ARG A 287 0.33 2.70 -10.90
CA ARG A 287 -0.04 1.69 -11.88
C ARG A 287 0.59 1.87 -13.26
N GLU A 288 0.81 3.08 -13.76
CA GLU A 288 1.20 3.24 -15.16
C GLU A 288 2.54 2.61 -15.48
N GLN A 289 2.44 1.56 -16.29
CA GLN A 289 3.57 0.86 -16.90
C GLN A 289 3.17 0.32 -18.27
N ILE A 290 4.14 0.27 -19.18
CA ILE A 290 4.01 -0.35 -20.50
C ILE A 290 5.03 -1.47 -20.56
N HIS A 291 4.58 -2.70 -20.78
CA HIS A 291 5.39 -3.90 -20.80
C HIS A 291 5.47 -4.52 -22.20
N ASP A 292 6.66 -4.74 -22.71
CA ASP A 292 6.94 -5.56 -23.88
C ASP A 292 7.48 -6.91 -23.40
N VAL A 293 6.62 -7.92 -23.41
CA VAL A 293 6.86 -9.22 -22.76
C VAL A 293 7.08 -10.30 -23.82
N GLN A 294 8.07 -11.15 -23.59
CA GLN A 294 8.26 -12.40 -24.33
C GLN A 294 8.29 -13.56 -23.35
N ILE A 295 7.55 -14.62 -23.65
CA ILE A 295 7.55 -15.87 -22.90
C ILE A 295 7.89 -17.03 -23.81
N ALA A 296 8.77 -17.92 -23.34
CA ALA A 296 9.25 -19.06 -24.10
C ALA A 296 8.92 -20.37 -23.39
N ALA A 297 8.49 -21.37 -24.14
CA ALA A 297 8.10 -22.69 -23.62
C ALA A 297 8.48 -23.84 -24.56
N THR A 298 8.47 -25.03 -24.01
CA THR A 298 8.44 -26.29 -24.76
C THR A 298 7.05 -26.56 -25.33
N ARG A 299 6.92 -27.52 -26.25
CA ARG A 299 5.61 -27.84 -26.87
C ARG A 299 4.58 -28.40 -25.90
N ASP A 300 5.05 -29.02 -24.82
CA ASP A 300 4.15 -29.52 -23.75
C ASP A 300 3.73 -28.45 -22.74
N GLY A 301 4.18 -27.21 -22.94
CA GLY A 301 3.80 -26.05 -22.11
C GLY A 301 4.69 -25.80 -20.89
N THR A 302 5.85 -26.46 -20.79
CA THR A 302 6.84 -26.10 -19.74
C THR A 302 7.46 -24.75 -20.07
N ILE A 303 7.28 -23.76 -19.21
CA ILE A 303 7.84 -22.41 -19.38
C ILE A 303 9.35 -22.46 -19.08
N VAL A 304 10.17 -21.97 -20.01
CA VAL A 304 11.63 -22.01 -19.88
C VAL A 304 12.24 -20.64 -19.68
N ALA A 305 11.66 -19.58 -20.26
CA ALA A 305 12.19 -18.22 -20.11
C ALA A 305 11.08 -17.15 -20.14
N LEU A 306 11.36 -16.03 -19.48
CA LEU A 306 10.58 -14.80 -19.54
C LEU A 306 11.53 -13.63 -19.80
N ARG A 307 11.14 -12.75 -20.72
CA ARG A 307 11.75 -11.43 -20.92
C ARG A 307 10.68 -10.37 -20.78
N ASP A 308 10.97 -9.30 -20.03
CA ASP A 308 10.11 -8.15 -19.87
C ASP A 308 10.94 -6.88 -19.93
N ALA A 309 10.65 -6.02 -20.90
CA ALA A 309 11.21 -4.69 -21.00
C ALA A 309 10.10 -3.68 -20.79
N PHE A 310 10.15 -2.89 -19.70
CA PHE A 310 9.04 -2.02 -19.39
C PHE A 310 9.44 -0.56 -19.14
N LEU A 311 8.51 0.31 -19.49
CA LEU A 311 8.53 1.73 -19.17
C LEU A 311 7.69 1.96 -17.91
N HIS A 312 8.26 2.68 -16.95
CA HIS A 312 7.58 3.09 -15.71
C HIS A 312 7.47 4.61 -15.66
N ASP A 313 6.25 5.14 -15.63
CA ASP A 313 6.06 6.56 -15.42
C ASP A 313 6.41 6.94 -13.98
N MET A 314 7.25 7.94 -13.81
CA MET A 314 7.65 8.48 -12.51
C MET A 314 6.89 9.76 -12.15
N GLY A 315 6.09 10.30 -13.08
CA GLY A 315 5.52 11.64 -12.97
C GLY A 315 6.58 12.73 -13.02
N ALA A 316 6.26 13.88 -12.48
CA ALA A 316 7.13 15.06 -12.55
C ALA A 316 8.39 14.97 -11.66
N TYR A 317 8.40 14.11 -10.67
CA TYR A 317 9.46 14.01 -9.65
C TYR A 317 9.69 12.58 -9.20
N THR A 318 10.91 12.26 -8.80
CA THR A 318 11.33 10.91 -8.38
C THR A 318 10.99 10.61 -6.90
N VAL A 319 9.81 11.00 -6.41
CA VAL A 319 9.49 10.99 -4.97
C VAL A 319 9.53 9.60 -4.32
N SER A 320 9.13 8.54 -5.02
CA SER A 320 9.16 7.16 -4.52
C SER A 320 10.50 6.45 -4.75
N GLY A 321 11.42 7.05 -5.51
CA GLY A 321 12.60 6.36 -6.02
C GLY A 321 12.24 5.22 -6.94
N LEU A 322 12.92 4.08 -6.84
CA LEU A 322 12.66 2.89 -7.66
C LEU A 322 11.92 1.78 -6.90
N ASN A 323 11.25 2.11 -5.78
CA ASN A 323 10.54 1.11 -4.99
C ASN A 323 9.48 0.35 -5.81
N LEU A 324 8.71 1.06 -6.62
CA LEU A 324 7.60 0.49 -7.38
C LEU A 324 8.09 -0.40 -8.53
N PRO A 325 8.94 0.08 -9.47
CA PRO A 325 9.41 -0.77 -10.56
C PRO A 325 10.30 -1.92 -10.09
N GLN A 326 11.02 -1.79 -8.97
CA GLN A 326 11.72 -2.90 -8.35
C GLN A 326 10.74 -3.98 -7.88
N ASN A 327 9.64 -3.60 -7.23
CA ASN A 327 8.61 -4.54 -6.81
C ASN A 327 7.94 -5.21 -8.01
N THR A 328 7.65 -4.48 -9.10
CA THR A 328 7.16 -5.07 -10.35
C THR A 328 8.10 -6.17 -10.83
N MET A 329 9.39 -5.86 -10.95
CA MET A 329 10.40 -6.78 -11.47
C MET A 329 10.51 -8.07 -10.64
N ILE A 330 10.57 -7.96 -9.31
CA ILE A 330 10.72 -9.15 -8.45
C ILE A 330 9.45 -10.00 -8.32
N HIS A 331 8.30 -9.49 -8.77
CA HIS A 331 7.03 -10.23 -8.79
C HIS A 331 6.64 -10.73 -10.18
N SER A 332 7.37 -10.34 -11.24
CA SER A 332 7.12 -10.81 -12.61
C SER A 332 7.40 -12.29 -12.82
N LEU A 333 8.01 -12.99 -11.86
CA LEU A 333 8.11 -14.46 -11.88
C LEU A 333 6.79 -15.12 -11.47
N GLY A 334 6.00 -14.47 -10.59
CA GLY A 334 4.83 -15.07 -9.98
C GLY A 334 5.15 -16.36 -9.20
N PRO A 335 4.19 -17.27 -9.03
CA PRO A 335 4.40 -18.56 -8.37
C PRO A 335 4.95 -19.65 -9.31
N TYR A 336 5.59 -19.28 -10.42
CA TYR A 336 5.97 -20.21 -11.47
C TYR A 336 7.46 -20.57 -11.46
N THR A 337 7.74 -21.77 -11.93
CA THR A 337 9.11 -22.24 -12.17
C THR A 337 9.59 -21.76 -13.52
N ILE A 338 10.44 -20.74 -13.55
CA ILE A 338 11.05 -20.21 -14.78
C ILE A 338 12.54 -20.06 -14.52
N ALA A 339 13.34 -20.79 -15.31
CA ALA A 339 14.79 -20.89 -15.07
C ALA A 339 15.57 -19.69 -15.62
N HIS A 340 15.05 -19.01 -16.63
CA HIS A 340 15.77 -17.95 -17.33
C HIS A 340 14.95 -16.68 -17.40
N LEU A 341 15.50 -15.58 -16.88
CA LEU A 341 14.83 -14.28 -16.81
C LEU A 341 15.71 -13.19 -17.42
N ASP A 342 15.09 -12.26 -18.16
CA ASP A 342 15.72 -11.05 -18.67
C ASP A 342 14.74 -9.88 -18.45
N LEU A 343 14.91 -9.17 -17.34
CA LEU A 343 13.99 -8.13 -16.88
C LEU A 343 14.71 -6.78 -16.93
N ALA A 344 14.12 -5.80 -17.61
CA ALA A 344 14.69 -4.46 -17.77
C ALA A 344 13.60 -3.39 -17.61
N MET A 345 13.96 -2.26 -17.00
CA MET A 345 13.05 -1.12 -16.87
C MET A 345 13.72 0.20 -17.20
N ARG A 346 12.91 1.16 -17.67
CA ARG A 346 13.22 2.58 -17.73
C ARG A 346 12.22 3.38 -16.93
N GLY A 347 12.71 4.16 -15.97
CA GLY A 347 11.91 5.15 -15.24
C GLY A 347 11.90 6.46 -16.01
N VAL A 348 10.73 6.89 -16.48
CA VAL A 348 10.56 8.04 -17.37
C VAL A 348 9.83 9.17 -16.62
N LEU A 349 10.33 10.39 -16.75
CA LEU A 349 9.71 11.59 -16.19
C LEU A 349 8.68 12.16 -17.17
N THR A 350 7.52 12.55 -16.63
CA THR A 350 6.41 13.16 -17.37
C THR A 350 5.82 14.35 -16.62
N ASN A 351 5.12 15.26 -17.30
CA ASN A 351 4.44 16.40 -16.66
C ASN A 351 3.11 15.99 -16.00
N THR A 352 3.16 14.93 -15.20
CA THR A 352 2.00 14.38 -14.51
C THR A 352 2.24 14.35 -13.00
N THR A 353 1.20 14.11 -12.22
CA THR A 353 1.31 13.98 -10.76
C THR A 353 2.37 12.94 -10.39
N PRO A 354 3.26 13.24 -9.41
CA PRO A 354 4.31 12.32 -8.99
C PRO A 354 3.81 10.95 -8.55
N VAL A 355 4.59 9.91 -8.84
CA VAL A 355 4.23 8.53 -8.59
C VAL A 355 4.69 8.09 -7.20
N GLY A 356 3.80 7.45 -6.45
CA GLY A 356 4.02 6.90 -5.12
C GLY A 356 3.19 5.64 -4.89
N ALA A 357 3.36 5.00 -3.74
CA ALA A 357 2.71 3.73 -3.48
C ALA A 357 1.17 3.83 -3.47
N TYR A 358 0.53 2.94 -4.20
CA TYR A 358 -0.87 2.57 -4.07
C TYR A 358 -0.95 1.08 -3.77
N ARG A 359 -1.91 0.61 -2.98
CA ARG A 359 -2.05 -0.76 -2.45
C ARG A 359 -1.49 -1.81 -3.40
N GLY A 360 -0.46 -2.53 -2.95
CA GLY A 360 0.33 -3.45 -3.78
C GLY A 360 1.69 -2.91 -4.23
N ALA A 361 1.79 -1.61 -4.55
CA ALA A 361 3.05 -0.91 -4.80
C ALA A 361 3.98 -1.63 -5.81
N GLY A 362 3.59 -1.74 -7.06
CA GLY A 362 4.32 -2.41 -8.15
C GLY A 362 4.08 -3.92 -8.26
N ARG A 363 3.60 -4.58 -7.20
CA ARG A 363 3.34 -6.04 -7.22
C ARG A 363 2.14 -6.43 -8.09
N PRO A 364 1.01 -5.68 -8.12
CA PRO A 364 -0.07 -5.95 -9.06
C PRO A 364 0.38 -5.92 -10.52
N GLN A 365 1.29 -4.99 -10.87
CA GLN A 365 1.86 -4.90 -12.21
C GLN A 365 2.69 -6.15 -12.54
N GLY A 366 3.58 -6.58 -11.63
CA GLY A 366 4.36 -7.81 -11.81
C GLY A 366 3.47 -9.05 -11.96
N THR A 367 2.39 -9.14 -11.16
CA THR A 367 1.39 -10.20 -11.28
C THR A 367 0.67 -10.14 -12.64
N ALA A 368 0.29 -8.93 -13.09
CA ALA A 368 -0.36 -8.75 -14.39
C ALA A 368 0.54 -9.21 -15.55
N VAL A 369 1.82 -8.88 -15.51
CA VAL A 369 2.80 -9.27 -16.53
C VAL A 369 2.84 -10.78 -16.72
N ILE A 370 3.10 -11.52 -15.63
CA ILE A 370 3.25 -12.98 -15.75
C ILE A 370 1.94 -13.68 -16.07
N GLU A 371 0.84 -13.29 -15.44
CA GLU A 371 -0.47 -13.93 -15.67
C GLU A 371 -0.97 -13.69 -17.10
N ARG A 372 -0.78 -12.47 -17.65
CA ARG A 372 -1.12 -12.16 -19.05
C ARG A 372 -0.19 -12.85 -20.05
N ALA A 373 1.10 -12.98 -19.72
CA ALA A 373 2.04 -13.74 -20.57
C ALA A 373 1.67 -15.24 -20.63
N VAL A 374 1.26 -15.81 -19.49
CA VAL A 374 0.78 -17.20 -19.41
C VAL A 374 -0.52 -17.39 -20.22
N ASP A 375 -1.46 -16.43 -20.16
CA ASP A 375 -2.68 -16.48 -20.99
C ASP A 375 -2.37 -16.45 -22.50
N ALA A 376 -1.45 -15.56 -22.92
CA ALA A 376 -1.02 -15.47 -24.32
C ALA A 376 -0.34 -16.77 -24.78
N LEU A 377 0.51 -17.36 -23.93
CA LEU A 377 1.15 -18.64 -24.19
C LEU A 377 0.13 -19.80 -24.30
N ALA A 378 -0.86 -19.85 -23.39
CA ALA A 378 -1.92 -20.85 -23.41
C ALA A 378 -2.72 -20.79 -24.73
N HIS A 379 -3.03 -19.57 -25.16
CA HIS A 379 -3.71 -19.36 -26.45
C HIS A 379 -2.89 -19.88 -27.65
N GLU A 380 -1.57 -19.54 -27.71
CA GLU A 380 -0.70 -19.99 -28.79
C GLU A 380 -0.55 -21.52 -28.81
N LEU A 381 -0.39 -22.13 -27.64
CA LEU A 381 -0.32 -23.59 -27.48
C LEU A 381 -1.66 -24.31 -27.69
N LYS A 382 -2.78 -23.56 -27.75
CA LYS A 382 -4.15 -24.11 -27.73
C LYS A 382 -4.37 -25.02 -26.50
N MET A 383 -3.80 -24.65 -25.38
CA MET A 383 -3.88 -25.37 -24.11
C MET A 383 -4.84 -24.64 -23.16
N ASP A 384 -5.54 -25.37 -22.31
CA ASP A 384 -6.33 -24.75 -21.25
C ASP A 384 -5.44 -23.90 -20.34
N PRO A 385 -5.75 -22.62 -20.10
CA PRO A 385 -4.93 -21.73 -19.28
C PRO A 385 -4.72 -22.21 -17.85
N ILE A 386 -5.70 -22.96 -17.30
CA ILE A 386 -5.63 -23.54 -15.95
C ILE A 386 -4.62 -24.69 -15.95
N GLU A 387 -4.63 -25.55 -16.98
CA GLU A 387 -3.68 -26.64 -17.11
C GLU A 387 -2.24 -26.13 -17.31
N LEU A 388 -2.04 -25.08 -18.11
CA LEU A 388 -0.75 -24.46 -18.30
C LEU A 388 -0.18 -23.91 -16.97
N ARG A 389 -1.03 -23.26 -16.15
CA ARG A 389 -0.66 -22.78 -14.82
C ARG A 389 -0.28 -23.96 -13.91
N ARG A 390 -1.13 -24.98 -13.81
CA ARG A 390 -0.89 -26.17 -12.97
C ARG A 390 0.46 -26.81 -13.25
N ARG A 391 0.87 -26.90 -14.50
CA ARG A 391 2.12 -27.51 -14.98
C ARG A 391 3.35 -26.76 -14.52
N ASN A 392 3.25 -25.45 -14.35
CA ASN A 392 4.39 -24.58 -14.11
C ASN A 392 4.47 -24.05 -12.67
N LEU A 393 3.48 -24.33 -11.81
CA LEU A 393 3.54 -23.88 -10.41
C LEU A 393 4.73 -24.50 -9.66
N ILE A 394 5.34 -23.71 -8.80
CA ILE A 394 6.36 -24.17 -7.87
C ILE A 394 5.71 -25.15 -6.88
N ALA A 395 6.21 -26.38 -6.80
CA ALA A 395 5.71 -27.39 -5.89
C ALA A 395 6.07 -27.08 -4.42
N ALA A 396 5.23 -27.53 -3.48
CA ALA A 396 5.37 -27.21 -2.06
C ALA A 396 6.70 -27.67 -1.45
N ASP A 397 7.24 -28.81 -1.89
CA ASP A 397 8.50 -29.39 -1.44
C ASP A 397 9.75 -28.65 -1.96
N ARG A 398 9.57 -27.65 -2.83
CA ARG A 398 10.67 -26.82 -3.34
C ARG A 398 10.95 -25.56 -2.50
N HIS A 399 10.15 -25.30 -1.48
CA HIS A 399 10.42 -24.18 -0.58
C HIS A 399 11.49 -24.52 0.47
N PRO A 400 12.38 -23.58 0.83
CA PRO A 400 12.48 -22.22 0.30
C PRO A 400 12.99 -22.18 -1.15
N TYR A 401 12.27 -21.45 -2.03
CA TYR A 401 12.56 -21.38 -3.45
C TYR A 401 13.39 -20.13 -3.82
N GLN A 402 14.57 -20.37 -4.41
CA GLN A 402 15.47 -19.32 -4.87
C GLN A 402 15.04 -18.84 -6.26
N THR A 403 14.58 -17.60 -6.36
CA THR A 403 14.11 -17.04 -7.65
C THR A 403 15.26 -16.64 -8.59
N GLY A 404 16.47 -16.48 -8.05
CA GLY A 404 17.61 -15.89 -8.76
C GLY A 404 17.57 -14.34 -8.82
N LEU A 405 16.43 -13.73 -8.50
CA LEU A 405 16.29 -12.27 -8.44
C LEU A 405 16.82 -11.72 -7.11
N SER A 406 17.09 -10.42 -7.10
CA SER A 406 17.56 -9.71 -5.91
C SER A 406 16.87 -8.35 -5.75
N THR A 407 16.81 -7.87 -4.52
CA THR A 407 16.41 -6.49 -4.22
C THR A 407 17.64 -5.64 -3.95
N ALA A 408 17.71 -4.43 -4.50
CA ALA A 408 18.83 -3.54 -4.26
C ALA A 408 18.96 -3.23 -2.76
N GLY A 409 20.12 -3.59 -2.21
CA GLY A 409 20.45 -3.34 -0.80
C GLY A 409 19.83 -4.32 0.22
N ARG A 410 19.10 -5.38 -0.23
CA ARG A 410 18.42 -6.34 0.67
C ARG A 410 18.70 -7.83 0.38
N GLY A 411 19.49 -8.10 -0.65
CA GLY A 411 19.87 -9.47 -1.00
C GLY A 411 18.89 -10.23 -1.88
N PRO A 412 18.99 -11.58 -1.94
CA PRO A 412 18.24 -12.43 -2.83
C PRO A 412 16.74 -12.46 -2.48
N VAL A 413 15.92 -12.66 -3.50
CA VAL A 413 14.48 -12.91 -3.37
C VAL A 413 14.26 -14.42 -3.22
N VAL A 414 13.75 -14.82 -2.06
CA VAL A 414 13.51 -16.22 -1.71
C VAL A 414 12.05 -16.38 -1.25
N TYR A 415 11.29 -17.23 -1.92
CA TYR A 415 9.97 -17.61 -1.44
C TYR A 415 10.12 -18.61 -0.31
N ASP A 416 9.77 -18.18 0.90
CA ASP A 416 10.10 -18.87 2.15
C ASP A 416 9.24 -20.11 2.43
N SER A 417 7.94 -20.03 2.07
CA SER A 417 6.97 -21.12 2.27
C SER A 417 5.74 -20.92 1.39
N GLY A 418 4.99 -21.99 1.12
CA GLY A 418 3.74 -21.96 0.33
C GLY A 418 3.40 -23.34 -0.25
N ASP A 419 2.12 -23.52 -0.60
CA ASP A 419 1.63 -24.65 -1.39
C ASP A 419 0.75 -24.11 -2.51
N TYR A 420 1.39 -23.61 -3.57
CA TYR A 420 0.71 -22.95 -4.69
C TYR A 420 -0.22 -23.89 -5.46
N PRO A 421 0.16 -25.16 -5.76
CA PRO A 421 -0.76 -26.11 -6.39
C PRO A 421 -2.04 -26.36 -5.58
N ARG A 422 -1.92 -26.53 -4.26
CA ARG A 422 -3.05 -26.74 -3.38
C ARG A 422 -3.92 -25.48 -3.26
N CYS A 423 -3.30 -24.30 -3.21
CA CYS A 423 -4.01 -23.02 -3.20
C CYS A 423 -4.87 -22.88 -4.47
N MET A 424 -4.30 -23.12 -5.65
CA MET A 424 -5.03 -23.11 -6.91
C MET A 424 -6.15 -24.16 -6.93
N GLN A 425 -5.89 -25.38 -6.48
CA GLN A 425 -6.90 -26.43 -6.46
C GLN A 425 -8.06 -26.07 -5.53
N LEU A 426 -7.80 -25.49 -4.36
CA LEU A 426 -8.82 -25.03 -3.43
C LEU A 426 -9.75 -23.97 -4.04
N ALA A 427 -9.20 -23.05 -4.83
CA ALA A 427 -9.99 -22.05 -5.55
C ALA A 427 -10.88 -22.72 -6.63
N LEU A 428 -10.33 -23.68 -7.38
CA LEU A 428 -11.04 -24.41 -8.43
C LEU A 428 -12.16 -25.30 -7.87
N ASP A 429 -11.92 -25.98 -6.74
CA ASP A 429 -12.90 -26.80 -6.06
C ASP A 429 -14.05 -25.95 -5.51
N THR A 430 -13.71 -24.79 -4.93
CA THR A 430 -14.71 -23.83 -4.43
C THR A 430 -15.55 -23.27 -5.57
N LEU A 431 -14.93 -23.00 -6.73
CA LEU A 431 -15.63 -22.54 -7.94
C LEU A 431 -16.58 -23.61 -8.50
N ASP A 432 -16.30 -24.88 -8.32
CA ASP A 432 -16.85 -26.01 -9.10
C ASP A 432 -16.64 -25.76 -10.61
N LEU A 433 -15.37 -25.73 -11.02
CA LEU A 433 -15.00 -25.43 -12.40
C LEU A 433 -15.79 -26.27 -13.45
N PRO A 434 -16.01 -27.59 -13.26
CA PRO A 434 -16.80 -28.35 -14.19
C PRO A 434 -18.24 -27.85 -14.34
N ALA A 435 -18.91 -27.47 -13.24
CA ALA A 435 -20.26 -26.91 -13.29
C ALA A 435 -20.24 -25.49 -13.94
N ALA A 436 -19.27 -24.66 -13.62
CA ALA A 436 -19.12 -23.34 -14.23
C ALA A 436 -18.94 -23.44 -15.75
N ARG A 437 -18.12 -24.37 -16.24
CA ARG A 437 -17.93 -24.61 -17.69
C ARG A 437 -19.22 -25.13 -18.38
N ARG A 438 -20.00 -25.99 -17.73
CA ARG A 438 -21.29 -26.43 -18.27
C ARG A 438 -22.28 -25.27 -18.39
N GLU A 439 -22.35 -24.43 -17.35
CA GLU A 439 -23.23 -23.26 -17.33
C GLU A 439 -22.80 -22.23 -18.37
N GLN A 440 -21.51 -21.99 -18.53
CA GLN A 440 -20.96 -21.13 -19.57
C GLN A 440 -21.40 -21.60 -20.97
N ALA A 441 -21.27 -22.89 -21.26
CA ALA A 441 -21.68 -23.43 -22.55
C ALA A 441 -23.19 -23.30 -22.78
N ARG A 442 -24.00 -23.54 -21.75
CA ARG A 442 -25.47 -23.40 -21.79
C ARG A 442 -25.85 -21.94 -22.07
N LEU A 443 -25.34 -20.98 -21.29
CA LEU A 443 -25.66 -19.58 -21.45
C LEU A 443 -25.19 -19.02 -22.79
N ARG A 444 -24.02 -19.45 -23.27
CA ARG A 444 -23.50 -19.05 -24.59
C ARG A 444 -24.42 -19.47 -25.72
N ALA A 445 -25.05 -20.66 -25.63
CA ALA A 445 -26.07 -21.09 -26.59
C ALA A 445 -27.35 -20.22 -26.55
N GLU A 446 -27.59 -19.52 -25.47
CA GLU A 446 -28.70 -18.57 -25.27
C GLU A 446 -28.33 -17.13 -25.63
N GLY A 447 -27.09 -16.87 -26.12
CA GLY A 447 -26.59 -15.54 -26.44
C GLY A 447 -26.12 -14.73 -25.22
N ARG A 448 -25.88 -15.39 -24.08
CA ARG A 448 -25.34 -14.79 -22.86
C ARG A 448 -23.87 -15.20 -22.66
N TYR A 449 -23.02 -14.28 -22.28
CA TYR A 449 -21.57 -14.47 -22.28
C TYR A 449 -21.01 -14.48 -20.88
N LEU A 450 -20.93 -15.68 -20.30
CA LEU A 450 -20.27 -15.93 -19.02
C LEU A 450 -18.77 -16.11 -19.26
N GLY A 451 -17.94 -15.42 -18.47
CA GLY A 451 -16.48 -15.54 -18.46
C GLY A 451 -15.97 -16.12 -17.16
N ILE A 452 -14.97 -16.99 -17.27
CA ILE A 452 -14.27 -17.60 -16.15
C ILE A 452 -12.83 -17.10 -16.15
N GLY A 453 -12.38 -16.45 -15.07
CA GLY A 453 -11.01 -16.05 -14.86
C GLY A 453 -10.38 -16.81 -13.70
N LEU A 454 -9.07 -17.04 -13.79
CA LEU A 454 -8.23 -17.57 -12.71
C LEU A 454 -6.85 -16.94 -12.78
N ALA A 455 -6.37 -16.39 -11.68
CA ALA A 455 -5.03 -15.82 -11.58
C ALA A 455 -4.39 -16.15 -10.24
N ASN A 456 -3.09 -16.43 -10.28
CA ASN A 456 -2.27 -16.70 -9.11
C ASN A 456 -1.37 -15.50 -8.79
N TYR A 457 -0.98 -15.35 -7.53
CA TYR A 457 0.00 -14.35 -7.15
C TYR A 457 0.89 -14.80 -6.00
N VAL A 458 2.02 -14.16 -5.88
CA VAL A 458 2.85 -14.11 -4.68
C VAL A 458 3.00 -12.66 -4.25
N GLU A 459 3.16 -12.41 -2.97
CA GLU A 459 3.30 -11.07 -2.40
C GLU A 459 4.41 -11.04 -1.37
N ALA A 460 5.44 -10.23 -1.60
CA ALA A 460 6.42 -9.93 -0.58
C ALA A 460 5.77 -9.09 0.53
N THR A 461 5.63 -9.68 1.71
CA THR A 461 5.08 -9.06 2.92
C THR A 461 6.14 -8.89 3.99
N ALA A 462 5.82 -8.24 5.08
CA ALA A 462 6.76 -7.97 6.18
C ALA A 462 8.05 -7.27 5.68
N THR A 463 7.91 -6.33 4.77
CA THR A 463 8.97 -5.77 3.92
C THR A 463 9.89 -4.81 4.64
N VAL A 464 10.49 -4.93 5.69
CA VAL A 464 11.53 -4.06 6.28
C VAL A 464 11.22 -3.30 7.53
N PRO A 465 12.32 -2.85 8.07
CA PRO A 465 13.36 -3.68 8.64
C PRO A 465 13.01 -4.06 10.07
N HIS A 466 12.24 -3.20 10.79
CA HIS A 466 11.97 -3.42 12.21
C HIS A 466 10.64 -2.77 12.64
N GLU A 467 10.05 -3.29 13.70
CA GLU A 467 8.98 -2.65 14.46
C GLU A 467 9.25 -2.82 15.94
N GLY A 468 9.04 -1.73 16.71
CA GLY A 468 9.15 -1.72 18.15
C GLY A 468 7.79 -1.90 18.82
N VAL A 469 7.74 -2.69 19.87
CA VAL A 469 6.57 -2.81 20.75
C VAL A 469 7.01 -2.86 22.19
N THR A 470 6.39 -2.02 23.02
CA THR A 470 6.52 -2.06 24.49
C THR A 470 5.27 -2.69 25.08
N VAL A 471 5.45 -3.65 25.96
CA VAL A 471 4.37 -4.19 26.82
C VAL A 471 4.68 -3.81 28.25
N ARG A 472 3.73 -3.12 28.89
CA ARG A 472 3.85 -2.61 30.25
C ARG A 472 2.67 -3.07 31.09
N VAL A 473 2.95 -3.53 32.30
CA VAL A 473 1.94 -3.79 33.33
C VAL A 473 2.14 -2.79 34.47
N ALA A 474 1.18 -1.91 34.69
CA ALA A 474 1.23 -0.92 35.77
C ALA A 474 1.04 -1.57 37.15
N ALA A 475 1.34 -0.84 38.23
CA ALA A 475 1.29 -1.37 39.60
C ALA A 475 -0.09 -1.90 40.03
N ASP A 476 -1.16 -1.45 39.41
CA ASP A 476 -2.54 -1.91 39.58
C ASP A 476 -2.92 -3.11 38.71
N GLY A 477 -1.99 -3.59 37.89
CA GLY A 477 -2.20 -4.70 36.96
C GLY A 477 -2.72 -4.30 35.57
N ALA A 478 -2.94 -3.01 35.32
CA ALA A 478 -3.40 -2.52 34.00
C ALA A 478 -2.31 -2.73 32.94
N VAL A 479 -2.70 -3.30 31.79
CA VAL A 479 -1.78 -3.63 30.69
C VAL A 479 -1.86 -2.58 29.60
N THR A 480 -0.70 -2.06 29.19
CA THR A 480 -0.56 -1.14 28.04
C THR A 480 0.38 -1.72 27.01
N VAL A 481 -0.02 -1.66 25.75
CA VAL A 481 0.80 -2.01 24.58
C VAL A 481 1.08 -0.72 23.78
N ILE A 482 2.35 -0.44 23.50
CA ILE A 482 2.76 0.76 22.77
C ILE A 482 3.51 0.33 21.50
N THR A 483 3.13 0.87 20.33
CA THR A 483 3.79 0.58 19.05
C THR A 483 3.91 1.82 18.17
N GLY A 484 4.94 1.84 17.32
CA GLY A 484 5.12 2.87 16.29
C GLY A 484 4.23 2.69 15.05
N ALA A 485 3.51 1.58 14.95
CA ALA A 485 2.59 1.31 13.86
C ALA A 485 1.40 2.27 13.91
N ALA A 486 1.17 3.07 12.85
CA ALA A 486 0.03 3.97 12.76
C ALA A 486 -1.21 3.22 12.24
N PRO A 487 -2.41 3.44 12.82
CA PRO A 487 -3.65 2.81 12.38
C PRO A 487 -4.14 3.45 11.07
N GLN A 488 -4.80 2.66 10.19
CA GLN A 488 -5.55 3.16 9.02
C GLN A 488 -6.84 2.34 8.80
N GLY A 489 -7.44 1.82 9.88
CA GLY A 489 -8.68 1.05 9.84
C GLY A 489 -8.52 -0.47 9.74
N GLN A 490 -7.30 -1.00 9.74
CA GLN A 490 -7.03 -2.45 9.62
C GLN A 490 -7.00 -3.21 10.97
N GLY A 491 -7.58 -2.64 12.05
CA GLY A 491 -7.83 -3.36 13.30
C GLY A 491 -6.59 -3.62 14.16
N HIS A 492 -5.65 -2.68 14.22
CA HIS A 492 -4.42 -2.85 15.01
C HIS A 492 -4.68 -2.99 16.51
N VAL A 493 -5.62 -2.20 17.07
CA VAL A 493 -5.97 -2.28 18.48
C VAL A 493 -6.51 -3.66 18.81
N THR A 494 -7.42 -4.18 17.98
CA THR A 494 -7.97 -5.54 18.13
C THR A 494 -6.85 -6.59 18.07
N MET A 495 -6.00 -6.56 17.05
CA MET A 495 -4.95 -7.56 16.87
C MET A 495 -3.95 -7.57 18.03
N PHE A 496 -3.41 -6.40 18.42
CA PHE A 496 -2.44 -6.33 19.52
C PHE A 496 -3.06 -6.70 20.86
N SER A 497 -4.27 -6.24 21.17
CA SER A 497 -4.92 -6.55 22.43
C SER A 497 -5.22 -8.04 22.59
N ARG A 498 -5.66 -8.72 21.53
CA ARG A 498 -5.92 -10.16 21.57
C ARG A 498 -4.66 -10.99 21.65
N LEU A 499 -3.64 -10.63 20.86
CA LEU A 499 -2.35 -11.33 20.92
C LEU A 499 -1.74 -11.23 22.31
N VAL A 500 -1.66 -10.03 22.88
CA VAL A 500 -1.07 -9.82 24.22
C VAL A 500 -1.98 -10.37 25.31
N GLY A 501 -3.29 -10.19 25.20
CA GLY A 501 -4.28 -10.72 26.13
C GLY A 501 -4.22 -12.25 26.23
N GLY A 502 -4.16 -12.93 25.10
CA GLY A 502 -3.99 -14.40 25.06
C GLY A 502 -2.69 -14.89 25.71
N LEU A 503 -1.59 -14.13 25.56
CA LEU A 503 -0.30 -14.47 26.16
C LEU A 503 -0.23 -14.22 27.66
N LEU A 504 -0.86 -13.14 28.14
CA LEU A 504 -0.84 -12.75 29.55
C LEU A 504 -2.05 -13.30 30.34
N GLY A 505 -3.05 -13.87 29.66
CA GLY A 505 -4.28 -14.30 30.28
C GLY A 505 -5.15 -13.12 30.78
N VAL A 506 -5.09 -11.99 30.08
CA VAL A 506 -5.84 -10.76 30.41
C VAL A 506 -6.92 -10.53 29.37
N ASP A 507 -8.08 -10.04 29.82
CA ASP A 507 -9.16 -9.67 28.90
C ASP A 507 -8.64 -8.66 27.86
N PRO A 508 -8.70 -8.96 26.56
CA PRO A 508 -8.31 -8.03 25.51
C PRO A 508 -8.99 -6.66 25.60
N GLU A 509 -10.24 -6.60 26.10
CA GLU A 509 -10.96 -5.33 26.27
C GLU A 509 -10.36 -4.43 27.35
N ALA A 510 -9.63 -4.99 28.31
CA ALA A 510 -8.96 -4.25 29.37
C ALA A 510 -7.57 -3.72 28.98
N ILE A 511 -7.04 -4.08 27.79
CA ILE A 511 -5.70 -3.68 27.36
C ILE A 511 -5.76 -2.32 26.65
N ASP A 512 -4.97 -1.35 27.13
CA ASP A 512 -4.78 -0.06 26.46
C ASP A 512 -3.73 -0.22 25.33
N VAL A 513 -4.11 0.04 24.08
CA VAL A 513 -3.20 -0.04 22.93
C VAL A 513 -2.95 1.36 22.38
N ARG A 514 -1.70 1.83 22.48
CA ARG A 514 -1.26 3.14 22.01
C ARG A 514 -0.41 3.00 20.76
N THR A 515 -0.78 3.71 19.73
CA THR A 515 -0.20 3.57 18.38
C THR A 515 0.32 4.90 17.85
N GLY A 516 1.34 4.87 17.01
CA GLY A 516 1.71 5.99 16.14
C GLY A 516 2.11 7.29 16.84
N ASP A 517 2.88 7.26 17.92
CA ASP A 517 3.40 8.44 18.61
C ASP A 517 4.90 8.31 18.87
N THR A 518 5.71 9.22 18.33
CA THR A 518 7.17 9.16 18.39
C THR A 518 7.75 9.45 19.77
N ASP A 519 6.95 9.93 20.73
CA ASP A 519 7.39 10.13 22.13
C ASP A 519 7.17 8.90 23.00
N LEU A 520 6.18 8.08 22.63
CA LEU A 520 5.84 6.91 23.43
C LEU A 520 6.78 5.74 23.15
N ILE A 521 7.35 5.69 21.95
CA ILE A 521 8.26 4.62 21.54
C ILE A 521 9.40 5.16 20.66
N ALA A 522 10.62 4.75 20.97
CA ALA A 522 11.81 5.26 20.31
C ALA A 522 11.98 4.79 18.86
N GLN A 523 11.47 3.60 18.53
CA GLN A 523 11.63 2.97 17.23
C GLN A 523 10.29 2.44 16.72
N GLY A 524 9.97 2.76 15.47
CA GLY A 524 8.78 2.26 14.78
C GLY A 524 8.95 2.36 13.28
N GLY A 525 8.62 1.30 12.57
CA GLY A 525 8.67 1.26 11.11
C GLY A 525 7.43 1.87 10.47
N GLY A 526 6.28 1.80 11.14
CA GLY A 526 4.98 2.22 10.62
C GLY A 526 4.23 1.13 9.86
N THR A 527 3.08 1.48 9.27
CA THR A 527 2.16 0.54 8.62
C THR A 527 2.15 0.72 7.11
N TYR A 528 2.72 -0.22 6.39
CA TYR A 528 2.78 -0.32 4.92
C TYR A 528 3.31 -1.71 4.52
N GLY A 529 3.14 -2.14 3.27
CA GLY A 529 3.74 -3.39 2.76
C GLY A 529 3.36 -4.63 3.56
N SER A 530 2.13 -4.70 4.05
CA SER A 530 1.53 -5.85 4.73
C SER A 530 2.41 -6.40 5.86
N ARG A 531 2.86 -5.54 6.81
CA ARG A 531 3.95 -5.86 7.75
C ARG A 531 3.57 -5.92 9.23
N THR A 532 2.55 -5.17 9.67
CA THR A 532 2.33 -4.91 11.11
C THR A 532 2.03 -6.19 11.90
N ALA A 533 1.19 -7.08 11.38
CA ALA A 533 0.88 -8.34 12.07
C ALA A 533 2.13 -9.24 12.23
N ALA A 534 2.90 -9.39 11.15
CA ALA A 534 4.09 -10.24 11.16
C ALA A 534 5.24 -9.67 12.02
N ILE A 535 5.59 -8.40 11.84
CA ILE A 535 6.75 -7.78 12.51
C ILE A 535 6.36 -7.22 13.87
N GLY A 536 5.32 -6.36 13.92
CA GLY A 536 4.85 -5.77 15.18
C GLY A 536 4.26 -6.81 16.13
N GLY A 537 3.47 -7.76 15.59
CA GLY A 537 2.96 -8.89 16.37
C GLY A 537 4.08 -9.74 16.97
N SER A 538 5.16 -10.00 16.21
CA SER A 538 6.34 -10.73 16.74
C SER A 538 7.05 -9.95 17.85
N ALA A 539 7.21 -8.64 17.72
CA ALA A 539 7.76 -7.81 18.80
C ALA A 539 6.88 -7.86 20.05
N ALA A 540 5.53 -7.78 19.87
CA ALA A 540 4.56 -7.89 20.97
C ALA A 540 4.63 -9.24 21.66
N LEU A 541 4.71 -10.34 20.89
CA LEU A 541 4.89 -11.69 21.43
C LEU A 541 6.15 -11.78 22.31
N LEU A 542 7.29 -11.31 21.81
CA LEU A 542 8.57 -11.37 22.53
C LEU A 542 8.54 -10.53 23.79
N ALA A 543 8.06 -9.29 23.72
CA ALA A 543 7.92 -8.42 24.91
C ALA A 543 6.98 -9.03 25.96
N SER A 544 5.84 -9.58 25.53
CA SER A 544 4.89 -10.24 26.41
C SER A 544 5.50 -11.47 27.12
N ARG A 545 6.33 -12.25 26.42
CA ARG A 545 7.04 -13.39 27.04
C ARG A 545 7.97 -12.93 28.14
N VAL A 546 8.78 -11.90 27.90
CA VAL A 546 9.71 -11.34 28.90
C VAL A 546 8.95 -10.82 30.11
N VAL A 547 7.86 -10.05 29.91
CA VAL A 547 7.01 -9.54 30.99
C VAL A 547 6.38 -10.69 31.79
N ARG A 548 5.83 -11.71 31.10
CA ARG A 548 5.21 -12.87 31.74
C ARG A 548 6.23 -13.70 32.55
N GLU A 549 7.40 -13.96 32.00
CA GLU A 549 8.48 -14.70 32.68
C GLU A 549 8.93 -13.95 33.94
N LYS A 550 9.10 -12.64 33.88
CA LYS A 550 9.41 -11.83 35.07
C LYS A 550 8.27 -11.87 36.09
N ALA A 551 7.03 -11.76 35.67
CA ALA A 551 5.88 -11.88 36.53
C ALA A 551 5.79 -13.24 37.23
N MET A 552 6.11 -14.32 36.51
CA MET A 552 6.18 -15.65 37.11
C MET A 552 7.27 -15.76 38.20
N ARG A 553 8.45 -15.15 38.00
CA ARG A 553 9.49 -15.12 39.07
C ARG A 553 9.05 -14.29 40.27
N VAL A 554 8.40 -13.18 40.06
CA VAL A 554 7.82 -12.36 41.14
C VAL A 554 6.74 -13.13 41.88
N ALA A 555 5.83 -13.81 41.19
CA ALA A 555 4.79 -14.64 41.78
C ALA A 555 5.38 -15.81 42.58
N ALA A 556 6.43 -16.45 42.07
CA ALA A 556 7.13 -17.54 42.76
C ALA A 556 7.68 -17.08 44.11
N HIS A 557 8.29 -15.90 44.18
CA HIS A 557 8.76 -15.30 45.42
C HIS A 557 7.61 -15.04 46.39
N LEU A 558 6.51 -14.48 45.93
CA LEU A 558 5.34 -14.20 46.76
C LEU A 558 4.60 -15.46 47.24
N LEU A 559 4.62 -16.51 46.45
CA LEU A 559 4.02 -17.82 46.77
C LEU A 559 4.98 -18.72 47.56
N GLU A 560 6.23 -18.29 47.79
CA GLU A 560 7.28 -19.07 48.42
C GLU A 560 7.50 -20.42 47.71
N ALA A 561 7.55 -20.40 46.37
CA ALA A 561 7.65 -21.57 45.50
C ALA A 561 8.81 -21.42 44.50
N SER A 562 9.19 -22.52 43.87
CA SER A 562 10.11 -22.47 42.73
C SER A 562 9.43 -21.86 41.52
N ALA A 563 10.14 -21.02 40.75
CA ALA A 563 9.62 -20.46 39.51
C ALA A 563 9.19 -21.53 38.47
N ALA A 564 9.80 -22.70 38.50
CA ALA A 564 9.46 -23.86 37.66
C ALA A 564 8.09 -24.48 38.01
N ASP A 565 7.62 -24.26 39.23
CA ASP A 565 6.37 -24.79 39.74
C ASP A 565 5.21 -23.78 39.64
N VAL A 566 5.49 -22.53 39.29
CA VAL A 566 4.44 -21.53 39.08
C VAL A 566 3.87 -21.65 37.65
N VAL A 567 2.57 -21.54 37.57
CA VAL A 567 1.82 -21.45 36.29
C VAL A 567 1.02 -20.16 36.27
N CYS A 568 0.85 -19.60 35.08
CA CYS A 568 -0.07 -18.50 34.82
C CYS A 568 -1.19 -19.01 33.90
N ASP A 569 -2.37 -19.13 34.42
CA ASP A 569 -3.54 -19.57 33.69
C ASP A 569 -4.70 -18.56 33.89
N GLY A 570 -5.30 -18.11 32.79
CA GLY A 570 -6.34 -17.10 32.82
C GLY A 570 -5.97 -15.82 33.60
N GLY A 571 -4.68 -15.42 33.61
CA GLY A 571 -4.19 -14.24 34.36
C GLY A 571 -3.98 -14.46 35.86
N ALA A 572 -4.20 -15.68 36.36
CA ALA A 572 -3.92 -16.06 37.73
C ALA A 572 -2.60 -16.84 37.84
N PHE A 573 -1.76 -16.42 38.76
CA PHE A 573 -0.49 -17.08 39.08
C PHE A 573 -0.66 -18.02 40.28
N SER A 574 -0.44 -19.31 40.10
CA SER A 574 -0.56 -20.31 41.16
C SER A 574 0.55 -21.37 41.10
N VAL A 575 0.71 -22.11 42.17
CA VAL A 575 1.62 -23.27 42.19
C VAL A 575 0.91 -24.47 41.55
N LYS A 576 1.61 -25.21 40.68
CA LYS A 576 1.09 -26.44 40.06
C LYS A 576 0.49 -27.38 41.10
N GLY A 577 -0.74 -27.83 40.90
CA GLY A 577 -1.48 -28.70 41.80
C GLY A 577 -2.08 -28.00 43.03
N LEU A 578 -1.90 -26.68 43.21
CA LEU A 578 -2.46 -25.92 44.31
C LEU A 578 -3.14 -24.64 43.82
N PRO A 579 -4.21 -24.70 42.98
CA PRO A 579 -4.84 -23.53 42.39
C PRO A 579 -5.59 -22.63 43.38
N THR A 580 -5.87 -23.14 44.61
CA THR A 580 -6.56 -22.39 45.64
C THR A 580 -5.75 -21.23 46.24
N ARG A 581 -4.39 -21.28 46.07
CA ARG A 581 -3.49 -20.19 46.43
C ARG A 581 -3.00 -19.52 45.16
N SER A 582 -3.68 -18.50 44.72
CA SER A 582 -3.38 -17.76 43.49
C SER A 582 -3.20 -16.27 43.73
N LEU A 583 -2.44 -15.61 42.87
CA LEU A 583 -2.22 -14.17 42.83
C LEU A 583 -2.72 -13.65 41.46
N GLY A 584 -3.31 -12.46 41.44
CA GLY A 584 -3.64 -11.78 40.21
C GLY A 584 -2.49 -10.90 39.68
N TRP A 585 -2.67 -10.34 38.49
CA TRP A 585 -1.73 -9.38 37.92
C TRP A 585 -1.50 -8.17 38.85
N ALA A 586 -2.51 -7.66 39.55
CA ALA A 586 -2.38 -6.53 40.47
C ALA A 586 -1.43 -6.84 41.63
N ASP A 587 -1.54 -8.04 42.25
CA ASP A 587 -0.69 -8.45 43.38
C ASP A 587 0.80 -8.56 42.92
N VAL A 588 1.00 -9.23 41.79
CA VAL A 588 2.34 -9.46 41.22
C VAL A 588 2.95 -8.12 40.75
N ALA A 589 2.19 -7.29 40.09
CA ALA A 589 2.66 -5.99 39.59
C ALA A 589 3.00 -5.04 40.74
N ALA A 590 2.16 -4.94 41.76
CA ALA A 590 2.41 -4.11 42.96
C ALA A 590 3.74 -4.52 43.63
N ALA A 591 4.01 -5.81 43.78
CA ALA A 591 5.26 -6.31 44.35
C ALA A 591 6.48 -6.00 43.46
N ALA A 592 6.35 -6.19 42.17
CA ALA A 592 7.39 -5.88 41.18
C ALA A 592 7.74 -4.38 41.19
N HIS A 593 6.76 -3.50 41.13
CA HIS A 593 6.97 -2.05 41.16
C HIS A 593 7.54 -1.56 42.47
N ALA A 594 7.20 -2.18 43.59
CA ALA A 594 7.75 -1.86 44.91
C ALA A 594 9.18 -2.37 45.12
N GLY A 595 9.77 -3.10 44.16
CA GLY A 595 11.10 -3.68 44.26
C GLY A 595 11.24 -4.71 45.42
N ARG A 596 10.17 -5.42 45.74
CA ARG A 596 10.13 -6.36 46.87
C ARG A 596 10.83 -7.71 46.59
N VAL A 597 11.20 -7.96 45.35
CA VAL A 597 11.77 -9.26 44.94
C VAL A 597 13.28 -9.13 44.76
N PRO A 598 14.09 -9.81 45.56
CA PRO A 598 15.54 -9.75 45.43
C PRO A 598 16.03 -10.24 44.05
N GLY A 599 16.90 -9.47 43.44
CA GLY A 599 17.48 -9.80 42.14
C GLY A 599 16.64 -9.38 40.92
N GLU A 600 15.40 -8.92 41.12
CA GLU A 600 14.59 -8.39 40.03
C GLU A 600 14.60 -6.83 40.03
N SER A 601 14.71 -6.26 38.84
CA SER A 601 14.54 -4.79 38.70
C SER A 601 13.09 -4.37 38.95
N PRO A 602 12.81 -3.17 39.51
CA PRO A 602 11.45 -2.68 39.69
C PRO A 602 10.67 -2.59 38.38
N GLY A 603 9.32 -2.79 38.45
CA GLY A 603 8.40 -2.66 37.32
C GLY A 603 8.25 -3.95 36.50
N LEU A 604 7.21 -3.95 35.65
CA LEU A 604 6.89 -5.02 34.69
C LEU A 604 6.72 -4.37 33.32
N GLU A 605 7.83 -4.20 32.63
CA GLU A 605 7.86 -3.60 31.30
C GLU A 605 8.99 -4.23 30.49
N ASP A 606 8.74 -4.45 29.21
CA ASP A 606 9.76 -4.81 28.24
C ASP A 606 9.47 -4.19 26.88
N MET A 607 10.53 -3.76 26.20
CA MET A 607 10.48 -3.24 24.83
C MET A 607 11.29 -4.16 23.92
N GLN A 608 10.64 -4.72 22.91
CA GLN A 608 11.30 -5.49 21.86
C GLN A 608 11.24 -4.78 20.53
N VAL A 609 12.33 -4.90 19.79
CA VAL A 609 12.42 -4.49 18.38
C VAL A 609 12.64 -5.74 17.56
N PHE A 610 11.60 -6.15 16.84
CA PHE A 610 11.72 -7.30 15.95
C PHE A 610 12.19 -6.86 14.57
N THR A 611 13.21 -7.53 14.06
CA THR A 611 13.84 -7.24 12.76
C THR A 611 13.79 -8.47 11.87
N VAL A 612 13.49 -8.29 10.59
CA VAL A 612 13.53 -9.35 9.59
C VAL A 612 14.72 -9.17 8.65
N SER A 613 15.33 -10.28 8.23
CA SER A 613 16.44 -10.29 7.27
C SER A 613 15.97 -10.26 5.81
N GLN A 614 14.76 -10.74 5.55
CA GLN A 614 14.13 -10.81 4.24
C GLN A 614 12.59 -10.74 4.37
N SER A 615 11.90 -10.50 3.26
CA SER A 615 10.44 -10.57 3.23
C SER A 615 9.93 -11.99 3.34
N ALA A 616 8.79 -12.16 4.01
CA ALA A 616 7.97 -13.37 3.90
C ALA A 616 7.02 -13.25 2.70
N PHE A 617 6.76 -14.35 2.00
CA PHE A 617 5.94 -14.33 0.81
C PHE A 617 4.56 -14.96 1.06
N ALA A 618 3.52 -14.11 1.14
CA ALA A 618 2.14 -14.56 1.05
C ALA A 618 1.80 -14.97 -0.39
N ASN A 619 0.74 -15.76 -0.57
CA ASN A 619 0.27 -16.16 -1.90
C ASN A 619 -1.24 -16.34 -1.93
N GLY A 620 -1.78 -16.40 -3.13
CA GLY A 620 -3.18 -16.70 -3.33
C GLY A 620 -3.51 -17.04 -4.77
N THR A 621 -4.70 -17.60 -4.93
CA THR A 621 -5.35 -17.81 -6.21
C THR A 621 -6.75 -17.21 -6.16
N HIS A 622 -7.06 -16.35 -7.10
CA HIS A 622 -8.44 -15.89 -7.29
C HIS A 622 -9.08 -16.56 -8.49
N ALA A 623 -10.37 -16.83 -8.37
CA ALA A 623 -11.20 -17.26 -9.47
C ALA A 623 -12.45 -16.38 -9.52
N VAL A 624 -12.93 -16.05 -10.73
CA VAL A 624 -14.07 -15.16 -10.92
C VAL A 624 -15.02 -15.68 -11.99
N LEU A 625 -16.31 -15.46 -11.79
CA LEU A 625 -17.34 -15.56 -12.82
C LEU A 625 -17.88 -14.16 -13.11
N VAL A 626 -17.80 -13.78 -14.38
CA VAL A 626 -18.37 -12.52 -14.87
C VAL A 626 -19.41 -12.81 -15.95
N GLU A 627 -20.40 -11.95 -16.11
CA GLU A 627 -21.27 -11.91 -17.27
C GLU A 627 -21.03 -10.60 -18.03
N VAL A 628 -20.79 -10.72 -19.33
CA VAL A 628 -20.51 -9.58 -20.20
C VAL A 628 -21.64 -9.44 -21.22
N ASP A 629 -22.20 -8.24 -21.32
CA ASP A 629 -23.13 -7.87 -22.38
C ASP A 629 -22.30 -7.33 -23.57
N PRO A 630 -22.25 -8.02 -24.71
CA PRO A 630 -21.45 -7.62 -25.85
C PRO A 630 -21.97 -6.37 -26.57
N GLU A 631 -23.26 -6.02 -26.43
CA GLU A 631 -23.85 -4.86 -27.07
C GLU A 631 -23.49 -3.56 -26.36
N THR A 632 -23.57 -3.56 -25.02
CA THR A 632 -23.36 -2.39 -24.19
C THR A 632 -21.95 -2.34 -23.56
N GLY A 633 -21.22 -3.43 -23.59
CA GLY A 633 -19.95 -3.58 -22.86
C GLY A 633 -20.12 -3.67 -21.34
N ALA A 634 -21.36 -3.79 -20.83
CA ALA A 634 -21.60 -3.91 -19.40
C ALA A 634 -21.06 -5.24 -18.86
N LEU A 635 -20.39 -5.20 -17.71
CA LEU A 635 -19.86 -6.35 -17.01
C LEU A 635 -20.48 -6.46 -15.62
N SER A 636 -20.91 -7.64 -15.24
CA SER A 636 -21.36 -7.97 -13.90
C SER A 636 -20.47 -9.03 -13.27
N VAL A 637 -19.93 -8.76 -12.09
CA VAL A 637 -19.17 -9.74 -11.32
C VAL A 637 -20.15 -10.59 -10.53
N LEU A 638 -20.35 -11.84 -10.96
CA LEU A 638 -21.34 -12.73 -10.38
C LEU A 638 -20.82 -13.42 -9.12
N ARG A 639 -19.59 -13.91 -9.18
CA ARG A 639 -18.99 -14.69 -8.10
C ARG A 639 -17.48 -14.45 -8.05
N TRP A 640 -16.94 -14.24 -6.84
CA TRP A 640 -15.51 -14.08 -6.62
C TRP A 640 -15.03 -15.06 -5.55
N ILE A 641 -14.05 -15.86 -5.87
CA ILE A 641 -13.44 -16.84 -4.97
C ILE A 641 -11.99 -16.42 -4.72
N VAL A 642 -11.57 -16.48 -3.46
CA VAL A 642 -10.20 -16.25 -3.05
C VAL A 642 -9.73 -17.44 -2.21
N ALA A 643 -8.75 -18.17 -2.70
CA ALA A 643 -7.92 -19.03 -1.86
C ALA A 643 -6.67 -18.23 -1.47
N HIS A 644 -6.42 -18.05 -0.17
CA HIS A 644 -5.39 -17.16 0.36
C HIS A 644 -4.52 -17.87 1.40
N ASP A 645 -3.23 -17.58 1.39
CA ASP A 645 -2.26 -18.08 2.36
C ASP A 645 -1.39 -16.93 2.87
N CYS A 646 -1.66 -16.50 4.11
CA CYS A 646 -0.84 -15.52 4.84
C CYS A 646 -0.10 -16.15 6.03
N GLY A 647 0.27 -17.42 5.95
CA GLY A 647 0.81 -18.19 7.08
C GLY A 647 -0.27 -18.38 8.14
N HIS A 648 0.10 -18.33 9.41
CA HIS A 648 -0.91 -18.38 10.47
C HIS A 648 -1.84 -17.18 10.44
N VAL A 649 -3.14 -17.45 10.41
CA VAL A 649 -4.21 -16.43 10.43
C VAL A 649 -4.45 -16.00 11.87
N LEU A 650 -3.96 -14.82 12.26
CA LEU A 650 -4.07 -14.32 13.64
C LEU A 650 -5.49 -13.86 13.97
N GLU A 651 -6.14 -13.16 13.05
CA GLU A 651 -7.49 -12.57 13.21
C GLU A 651 -8.31 -12.80 11.93
N PRO A 652 -9.05 -13.90 11.81
CA PRO A 652 -9.75 -14.28 10.58
C PRO A 652 -10.68 -13.19 10.03
N GLY A 653 -11.51 -12.58 10.88
CA GLY A 653 -12.44 -11.54 10.44
C GLY A 653 -11.77 -10.26 9.94
N ILE A 654 -10.57 -9.92 10.46
CA ILE A 654 -9.77 -8.80 9.95
C ILE A 654 -9.13 -9.16 8.61
N VAL A 655 -8.57 -10.38 8.49
CA VAL A 655 -7.97 -10.85 7.24
C VAL A 655 -9.01 -10.89 6.12
N ASP A 656 -10.19 -11.44 6.38
CA ASP A 656 -11.30 -11.45 5.42
C ASP A 656 -11.71 -10.03 5.01
N GLY A 657 -11.82 -9.11 5.97
CA GLY A 657 -12.12 -7.71 5.71
C GLY A 657 -11.06 -7.02 4.84
N GLN A 658 -9.77 -7.35 5.02
CA GLN A 658 -8.69 -6.84 4.17
C GLN A 658 -8.78 -7.40 2.74
N ILE A 659 -9.11 -8.67 2.57
CA ILE A 659 -9.28 -9.32 1.26
C ILE A 659 -10.49 -8.72 0.54
N HIS A 660 -11.66 -8.64 1.19
CA HIS A 660 -12.86 -8.01 0.63
C HIS A 660 -12.55 -6.58 0.14
N GLY A 661 -11.99 -5.76 1.03
CA GLY A 661 -11.69 -4.37 0.71
C GLY A 661 -10.64 -4.21 -0.39
N ALA A 662 -9.70 -5.15 -0.52
CA ALA A 662 -8.68 -5.10 -1.56
C ALA A 662 -9.24 -5.51 -2.93
N VAL A 663 -10.07 -6.55 -2.99
CA VAL A 663 -10.74 -6.98 -4.22
C VAL A 663 -11.69 -5.90 -4.72
N VAL A 664 -12.56 -5.38 -3.86
CA VAL A 664 -13.53 -4.34 -4.25
C VAL A 664 -12.81 -3.07 -4.71
N GLN A 665 -11.67 -2.72 -4.10
CA GLN A 665 -10.84 -1.61 -4.56
C GLN A 665 -10.19 -1.89 -5.92
N GLY A 666 -9.81 -3.14 -6.20
CA GLY A 666 -9.17 -3.51 -7.46
C GLY A 666 -10.12 -3.65 -8.65
N ILE A 667 -11.41 -3.91 -8.44
CA ILE A 667 -12.38 -4.07 -9.52
C ILE A 667 -12.48 -2.80 -10.38
N PRO A 668 -12.77 -1.59 -9.83
CA PRO A 668 -12.80 -0.39 -10.64
C PRO A 668 -11.40 0.03 -11.14
N ASP A 669 -10.32 -0.25 -10.41
CA ASP A 669 -8.94 -0.08 -10.89
C ASP A 669 -8.67 -0.87 -12.18
N ALA A 670 -9.36 -2.02 -12.36
CA ALA A 670 -9.27 -2.84 -13.57
C ALA A 670 -10.28 -2.48 -14.67
N LEU A 671 -11.37 -1.77 -14.35
CA LEU A 671 -12.51 -1.56 -15.27
C LEU A 671 -12.82 -0.09 -15.57
N ASN A 672 -12.61 0.83 -14.62
CA ASN A 672 -13.16 2.18 -14.70
C ASN A 672 -12.16 3.28 -14.27
N GLU A 673 -11.31 3.01 -13.29
CA GLU A 673 -10.44 4.04 -12.70
C GLU A 673 -9.28 4.37 -13.63
N GLN A 674 -9.30 5.57 -14.20
CA GLN A 674 -8.22 6.07 -15.03
C GLN A 674 -7.97 7.54 -14.76
N LEU A 675 -6.72 7.89 -14.47
CA LEU A 675 -6.29 9.27 -14.38
C LEU A 675 -5.81 9.74 -15.75
N ALA A 676 -6.73 10.36 -16.50
CA ALA A 676 -6.49 10.82 -17.86
C ALA A 676 -6.02 12.27 -17.90
N TYR A 677 -5.16 12.59 -18.87
CA TYR A 677 -4.67 13.93 -19.16
C TYR A 677 -4.90 14.27 -20.63
N ASP A 678 -5.15 15.55 -20.93
CA ASP A 678 -5.09 16.04 -22.31
C ASP A 678 -3.64 16.34 -22.74
N ALA A 679 -3.46 16.71 -24.00
CA ALA A 679 -2.15 17.03 -24.57
C ALA A 679 -1.47 18.26 -23.92
N SER A 680 -2.20 19.11 -23.21
CA SER A 680 -1.66 20.24 -22.46
C SER A 680 -1.26 19.86 -21.02
N GLY A 681 -1.55 18.63 -20.61
CA GLY A 681 -1.30 18.11 -19.28
C GLY A 681 -2.38 18.45 -18.25
N GLN A 682 -3.55 18.92 -18.70
CA GLN A 682 -4.70 19.09 -17.80
C GLN A 682 -5.25 17.73 -17.39
N ARG A 683 -5.57 17.57 -16.10
CA ARG A 683 -6.24 16.38 -15.60
C ARG A 683 -7.71 16.39 -16.01
N LEU A 684 -8.11 15.48 -16.89
CA LEU A 684 -9.51 15.34 -17.34
C LEU A 684 -10.38 14.67 -16.27
N THR A 685 -9.85 13.70 -15.57
CA THR A 685 -10.52 12.97 -14.49
C THR A 685 -10.19 13.59 -13.12
N ALA A 686 -10.61 14.83 -12.90
CA ALA A 686 -10.25 15.62 -11.71
C ALA A 686 -11.31 15.59 -10.59
N THR A 687 -12.43 14.92 -10.80
CA THR A 687 -13.53 14.82 -9.82
C THR A 687 -14.02 13.37 -9.72
N LEU A 688 -14.81 13.07 -8.67
CA LEU A 688 -15.43 11.74 -8.53
C LEU A 688 -16.58 11.48 -9.53
N MET A 689 -16.95 12.45 -10.35
CA MET A 689 -17.83 12.22 -11.50
C MET A 689 -17.10 11.56 -12.67
N ASP A 690 -15.82 11.87 -12.81
CA ASP A 690 -15.00 11.43 -13.94
C ASP A 690 -14.12 10.25 -13.54
N TYR A 691 -13.61 10.25 -12.31
CA TYR A 691 -12.86 9.16 -11.69
C TYR A 691 -13.80 8.32 -10.82
N THR A 692 -14.32 7.25 -11.41
CA THR A 692 -15.38 6.43 -10.79
C THR A 692 -14.83 5.39 -9.83
N LEU A 693 -14.93 5.68 -8.53
CA LEU A 693 -14.63 4.71 -7.47
C LEU A 693 -15.69 3.61 -7.39
N ALA A 694 -15.31 2.48 -6.74
CA ALA A 694 -16.23 1.40 -6.45
C ALA A 694 -17.45 1.87 -5.66
N THR A 695 -18.60 1.42 -6.08
CA THR A 695 -19.87 1.50 -5.34
C THR A 695 -20.25 0.13 -4.78
N ALA A 696 -21.25 0.07 -3.91
CA ALA A 696 -21.75 -1.22 -3.42
C ALA A 696 -22.32 -2.12 -4.54
N ALA A 697 -22.71 -1.53 -5.69
CA ALA A 697 -23.21 -2.25 -6.85
C ALA A 697 -22.11 -2.96 -7.65
N ASP A 698 -20.86 -2.50 -7.52
CA ASP A 698 -19.70 -3.08 -8.21
C ASP A 698 -19.12 -4.29 -7.44
N ALA A 699 -19.54 -4.48 -6.18
CA ALA A 699 -19.12 -5.61 -5.40
C ALA A 699 -19.64 -6.93 -5.99
N PRO A 700 -18.85 -8.02 -5.90
CA PRO A 700 -19.31 -9.35 -6.35
C PRO A 700 -20.60 -9.76 -5.67
N ARG A 701 -21.54 -10.33 -6.42
CA ARG A 701 -22.81 -10.84 -5.85
C ARG A 701 -22.60 -11.94 -4.82
N THR A 702 -21.60 -12.78 -5.05
CA THR A 702 -21.16 -13.81 -4.11
C THR A 702 -19.65 -13.71 -3.94
N PHE A 703 -19.20 -13.66 -2.68
CA PHE A 703 -17.79 -13.57 -2.34
C PHE A 703 -17.43 -14.71 -1.38
N GLU A 704 -16.44 -15.51 -1.73
CA GLU A 704 -16.02 -16.68 -0.95
C GLU A 704 -14.51 -16.65 -0.70
N ILE A 705 -14.12 -16.75 0.56
CA ILE A 705 -12.72 -16.82 0.97
C ILE A 705 -12.44 -18.19 1.57
N ARG A 706 -11.30 -18.75 1.25
CA ARG A 706 -10.74 -19.98 1.82
C ARG A 706 -9.30 -19.71 2.20
N HIS A 707 -8.89 -20.11 3.40
CA HIS A 707 -7.54 -19.96 3.88
C HIS A 707 -6.78 -21.29 3.81
N LEU A 708 -5.52 -21.18 3.36
CA LEU A 708 -4.46 -22.14 3.65
C LEU A 708 -3.50 -21.51 4.66
N GLU A 709 -2.81 -22.36 5.39
CA GLU A 709 -1.77 -21.93 6.30
C GLU A 709 -0.44 -22.64 5.97
N SER A 710 0.49 -21.90 5.36
CA SER A 710 1.88 -22.28 5.20
C SER A 710 2.74 -21.33 6.03
N PRO A 711 2.98 -21.65 7.32
CA PRO A 711 3.68 -20.74 8.24
C PRO A 711 5.07 -20.37 7.73
N THR A 712 5.42 -19.08 7.87
CA THR A 712 6.78 -18.63 7.58
C THR A 712 7.74 -19.01 8.72
N PRO A 713 8.97 -19.48 8.42
CA PRO A 713 10.00 -19.66 9.44
C PRO A 713 10.68 -18.36 9.88
N LEU A 714 10.38 -17.22 9.24
CA LEU A 714 11.09 -15.95 9.40
C LEU A 714 10.66 -15.16 10.65
N ASN A 715 9.56 -15.56 11.29
CA ASN A 715 9.11 -14.94 12.53
C ASN A 715 8.41 -15.95 13.46
N PRO A 716 8.37 -15.67 14.78
CA PRO A 716 7.88 -16.62 15.77
C PRO A 716 6.36 -16.84 15.77
N LEU A 717 5.60 -16.03 15.01
CA LEU A 717 4.16 -16.19 14.82
C LEU A 717 3.83 -17.10 13.62
N GLY A 718 4.80 -17.34 12.72
CA GLY A 718 4.53 -18.02 11.45
C GLY A 718 3.60 -17.23 10.53
N ALA A 719 3.30 -15.98 10.85
CA ALA A 719 2.37 -15.13 10.12
C ALA A 719 3.06 -14.38 8.98
N LYS A 720 2.33 -14.19 7.88
CA LYS A 720 2.70 -13.29 6.78
C LYS A 720 1.69 -12.13 6.75
N GLY A 721 1.91 -11.15 5.87
CA GLY A 721 0.96 -10.05 5.73
C GLY A 721 -0.25 -10.41 4.87
N ALA A 722 -1.37 -9.72 5.08
CA ALA A 722 -2.62 -9.91 4.32
C ALA A 722 -3.27 -8.59 3.87
N GLY A 723 -2.60 -7.45 4.11
CA GLY A 723 -3.20 -6.12 3.86
C GLY A 723 -3.39 -5.78 2.39
N GLU A 724 -2.59 -6.33 1.50
CA GLU A 724 -2.55 -5.97 0.08
C GLU A 724 -2.90 -7.15 -0.85
N GLY A 725 -2.83 -8.42 -0.38
CA GLY A 725 -2.95 -9.61 -1.21
C GLY A 725 -4.17 -9.66 -2.13
N GLY A 726 -5.33 -9.23 -1.62
CA GLY A 726 -6.57 -9.27 -2.39
C GLY A 726 -6.59 -8.43 -3.68
N ILE A 727 -5.72 -7.42 -3.83
CA ILE A 727 -5.68 -6.60 -5.06
C ILE A 727 -4.72 -7.14 -6.12
N MET A 728 -3.76 -8.00 -5.73
CA MET A 728 -2.67 -8.43 -6.59
C MET A 728 -3.09 -8.97 -7.96
N PRO A 729 -4.02 -9.93 -8.06
CA PRO A 729 -4.36 -10.55 -9.34
C PRO A 729 -5.57 -9.91 -10.05
N VAL A 730 -6.17 -8.83 -9.51
CA VAL A 730 -7.46 -8.33 -10.01
C VAL A 730 -7.40 -7.92 -11.48
N HIS A 731 -6.34 -7.22 -11.90
CA HIS A 731 -6.16 -6.79 -13.30
C HIS A 731 -6.11 -7.97 -14.29
N PRO A 732 -5.19 -8.93 -14.16
CA PRO A 732 -5.11 -10.04 -15.10
C PRO A 732 -6.31 -10.98 -14.99
N LEU A 733 -6.89 -11.14 -13.81
CA LEU A 733 -8.06 -11.98 -13.58
C LEU A 733 -9.29 -11.51 -14.36
N LEU A 734 -9.61 -10.21 -14.26
CA LEU A 734 -10.73 -9.62 -14.99
C LEU A 734 -10.44 -9.56 -16.50
N ALA A 735 -9.23 -9.24 -16.91
CA ALA A 735 -8.82 -9.27 -18.31
C ALA A 735 -9.04 -10.68 -18.92
N GLN A 736 -8.61 -11.74 -18.23
CA GLN A 736 -8.82 -13.12 -18.65
C GLN A 736 -10.30 -13.48 -18.70
N ALA A 737 -11.07 -13.11 -17.68
CA ALA A 737 -12.51 -13.40 -17.63
C ALA A 737 -13.29 -12.73 -18.78
N ILE A 738 -12.90 -11.49 -19.14
CA ILE A 738 -13.47 -10.77 -20.30
C ILE A 738 -13.13 -11.51 -21.59
N GLU A 739 -11.87 -11.90 -21.79
CA GLU A 739 -11.46 -12.67 -22.99
C GLU A 739 -12.17 -14.01 -23.09
N ASP A 740 -12.34 -14.73 -21.98
CA ASP A 740 -13.05 -16.02 -21.94
C ASP A 740 -14.55 -15.86 -22.26
N ALA A 741 -15.20 -14.81 -21.73
CA ALA A 741 -16.59 -14.48 -22.09
C ALA A 741 -16.71 -14.18 -23.58
N LEU A 742 -15.85 -13.35 -24.10
CA LEU A 742 -15.86 -12.82 -25.46
C LEU A 742 -15.01 -13.63 -26.46
N ALA A 743 -14.62 -14.86 -26.09
CA ALA A 743 -13.87 -15.76 -26.97
C ALA A 743 -14.53 -15.97 -28.37
N PRO A 744 -15.89 -16.04 -28.50
CA PRO A 744 -16.51 -16.12 -29.83
C PRO A 744 -16.27 -14.93 -30.75
N PHE A 745 -15.92 -13.77 -30.18
CA PHE A 745 -15.62 -12.54 -30.92
C PHE A 745 -14.12 -12.34 -31.15
N GLY A 746 -13.26 -13.22 -30.61
CA GLY A 746 -11.81 -13.10 -30.71
C GLY A 746 -11.20 -11.97 -29.90
N ALA A 747 -11.89 -11.48 -28.87
CA ALA A 747 -11.45 -10.37 -28.02
C ALA A 747 -10.08 -10.62 -27.37
N ARG A 748 -9.26 -9.56 -27.31
CA ARG A 748 -7.96 -9.56 -26.62
C ARG A 748 -7.82 -8.29 -25.81
N VAL A 749 -7.45 -8.44 -24.54
CA VAL A 749 -7.21 -7.34 -23.61
C VAL A 749 -5.70 -7.06 -23.58
N THR A 750 -5.31 -5.91 -24.08
CA THR A 750 -3.91 -5.45 -24.11
C THR A 750 -3.64 -4.29 -23.15
N ARG A 751 -4.69 -3.78 -22.49
CA ARG A 751 -4.57 -2.70 -21.49
C ARG A 751 -5.64 -2.81 -20.41
N VAL A 752 -5.37 -2.22 -19.26
CA VAL A 752 -6.33 -1.98 -18.17
C VAL A 752 -6.26 -0.49 -17.76
N PRO A 753 -7.38 0.10 -17.32
CA PRO A 753 -8.72 -0.48 -17.15
C PRO A 753 -9.34 -0.89 -18.49
N VAL A 754 -10.23 -1.89 -18.44
CA VAL A 754 -11.01 -2.35 -19.60
C VAL A 754 -12.41 -1.74 -19.51
N THR A 755 -12.59 -0.59 -20.11
CA THR A 755 -13.86 0.15 -20.03
C THR A 755 -14.98 -0.50 -20.86
N ARG A 756 -16.24 -0.16 -20.57
CA ARG A 756 -17.39 -0.62 -21.36
C ARG A 756 -17.24 -0.29 -22.84
N ALA A 757 -16.72 0.89 -23.17
CA ALA A 757 -16.47 1.31 -24.55
C ALA A 757 -15.44 0.39 -25.24
N GLU A 758 -14.39 -0.01 -24.53
CA GLU A 758 -13.36 -0.93 -25.05
C GLU A 758 -13.91 -2.34 -25.24
N ILE A 759 -14.72 -2.86 -24.28
CA ILE A 759 -15.40 -4.15 -24.41
C ILE A 759 -16.28 -4.16 -25.67
N SER A 760 -17.09 -3.13 -25.86
CA SER A 760 -17.94 -2.99 -27.05
C SER A 760 -17.14 -2.81 -28.35
N ALA A 761 -16.00 -2.12 -28.32
CA ALA A 761 -15.09 -1.99 -29.47
C ALA A 761 -14.46 -3.34 -29.86
N MET A 762 -13.99 -4.12 -28.88
CA MET A 762 -13.45 -5.46 -29.11
C MET A 762 -14.47 -6.39 -29.79
N VAL A 763 -15.73 -6.35 -29.37
CA VAL A 763 -16.82 -7.15 -29.98
C VAL A 763 -17.08 -6.75 -31.44
N ARG A 764 -16.99 -5.44 -31.75
CA ARG A 764 -17.17 -4.93 -33.12
C ARG A 764 -15.95 -5.09 -34.02
N GLY A 765 -14.82 -5.58 -33.47
CA GLY A 765 -13.54 -5.65 -34.19
C GLY A 765 -12.99 -4.27 -34.57
N ALA A 766 -13.39 -3.23 -33.82
CA ALA A 766 -12.87 -1.88 -34.00
C ALA A 766 -11.46 -1.78 -33.38
N PRO A 767 -10.52 -1.05 -34.00
CA PRO A 767 -9.24 -0.79 -33.36
C PRO A 767 -9.48 -0.08 -32.02
N LEU A 768 -8.73 -0.51 -30.99
CA LEU A 768 -8.68 0.18 -29.70
C LEU A 768 -7.78 1.40 -29.89
N ASP A 769 -8.33 2.47 -30.45
CA ASP A 769 -7.65 3.76 -30.54
C ASP A 769 -7.41 4.33 -29.13
N GLU A 770 -6.52 5.35 -29.03
CA GLU A 770 -6.09 6.00 -27.80
C GLU A 770 -7.21 6.17 -26.75
N PRO A 771 -6.90 6.23 -25.45
CA PRO A 771 -7.90 6.17 -24.38
C PRO A 771 -9.00 7.20 -24.63
N VAL A 772 -10.19 6.71 -24.96
CA VAL A 772 -11.38 7.55 -25.07
C VAL A 772 -11.64 8.09 -23.66
N PRO A 773 -11.71 9.42 -23.48
CA PRO A 773 -12.13 9.98 -22.20
C PRO A 773 -13.44 9.34 -21.78
N ALA A 774 -13.55 8.90 -20.54
CA ALA A 774 -14.82 8.46 -19.99
C ALA A 774 -15.82 9.62 -20.08
N HIS A 775 -16.86 9.47 -20.89
CA HIS A 775 -18.01 10.37 -20.92
C HIS A 775 -19.08 9.85 -19.97
#